data_76fc634ce8bcdd12ee880dba2ebf8ef4
#
_entry.id   76fc634ce8bcdd12ee880dba2ebf8ef4
#
_cell.length_a   1.000
_cell.length_b   1.000
_cell.length_c   1.000
_cell.angle_alpha   90.00
_cell.angle_beta   90.00
_cell.angle_gamma   90.00
#
_symmetry.space_group_name_H-M   'P 1'
#
loop_
_entity.id
_entity.type
_entity.pdbx_description
1 polymer ?
#
loop_
_entity_poly.entity_id
_entity_poly.type
_entity_poly.pdbx_seq_one_letter_code
_entity_poly.pdbx_strand_id
1 'polypeptide(L)'
;MKKIVLVSLVVLLSIGQLFANPVDVNTAKSIGEKFVRNNMQSLRGFQSSKHVLTLNDDNGNACLYVFNIEDKGYYIVSADDRAKPILAYSDEGCIDVNNILPAMAYYLEHYKNAISYAIVNDLPAENAIVNEWNSVKTRGIVEERNIGKSVEPLVDLLWNQVYPYNYFCPTEKGGPGGRAYVGCAADVMAMIMKYWNYPAKGKGSHSYIPEGYSIQTVDFSEATYDWDNMPKEIFSSSPKKEIEAIAELMYHCGVAIDMQYGPTASSGYSEMVPNAMKKYFYYTANMRHLYRDQHELGVWEQLLRDNLDQGFPIFYAGSSQMSGGHAFLCDGYTEDGYFHFNWGWSGALNGNFAIDALNPTGADYNSNQRVILDVIPDYAHNCMPQSPVIETEAKSAYSKKGVVKVYAPELSELEVALETIDKIVVLRDNKEVFSKENVTPGSVVVFEDEVEEYGIYDYSAYAVSNGVIGRWGNAPLLYGSTCSWNVTASTTNYQGWNGASVKLLSGGEVFEEITVANSTPVNMSVQVPEGEISFEWVAPRMKVPSMSIIIKNSNGEVVYEYSGSSANLQEGVIYSGNNSCDNCKAPEKLSAKFIIVDNQEGIMVSWEKAGMPQAYKVYRSNNNKDYKEIATVEPTVSE
;
A
#
# COMPACT_ATOMS: atom_id res chain seq x y z
N MET A 1 0.60 47.64 -60.02
CA MET A 1 1.58 46.86 -59.21
C MET A 1 1.24 47.06 -57.75
N LYS A 2 0.49 46.12 -57.13
CA LYS A 2 0.18 46.14 -55.68
C LYS A 2 1.29 45.36 -54.93
N LYS A 3 1.99 46.04 -54.06
CA LYS A 3 2.97 45.41 -53.14
C LYS A 3 2.20 44.72 -52.01
N ILE A 4 2.32 43.39 -51.95
CA ILE A 4 1.86 42.58 -50.79
C ILE A 4 3.01 42.62 -49.76
N VAL A 5 2.74 43.21 -48.60
CA VAL A 5 3.64 43.14 -47.44
C VAL A 5 3.26 41.90 -46.68
N LEU A 6 4.17 40.91 -46.65
CA LEU A 6 4.04 39.71 -45.85
C LEU A 6 4.54 40.02 -44.45
N VAL A 7 3.64 40.15 -43.47
CA VAL A 7 4.00 40.26 -42.06
C VAL A 7 4.15 38.84 -41.50
N SER A 8 5.38 38.41 -41.35
CA SER A 8 5.70 37.16 -40.64
C SER A 8 5.51 37.34 -39.13
N LEU A 9 4.44 36.78 -38.60
CA LEU A 9 4.18 36.69 -37.16
C LEU A 9 5.08 35.56 -36.61
N VAL A 10 6.22 35.92 -36.06
CA VAL A 10 7.04 34.98 -35.29
C VAL A 10 6.37 34.81 -33.92
N VAL A 11 5.63 33.71 -33.77
CA VAL A 11 5.17 33.25 -32.45
C VAL A 11 6.39 32.65 -31.75
N LEU A 12 7.01 33.42 -30.88
CA LEU A 12 7.94 32.90 -29.89
C LEU A 12 7.12 32.05 -28.90
N LEU A 13 7.10 30.74 -29.15
CA LEU A 13 6.79 29.77 -28.11
C LEU A 13 7.92 29.89 -27.07
N SER A 14 7.70 30.69 -26.04
CA SER A 14 8.48 30.60 -24.82
C SER A 14 8.14 29.22 -24.20
N ILE A 15 8.98 28.23 -24.55
CA ILE A 15 9.11 27.05 -23.70
C ILE A 15 9.67 27.62 -22.39
N GLY A 16 8.80 27.89 -21.44
CA GLY A 16 9.22 28.22 -20.08
C GLY A 16 10.02 27.02 -19.60
N GLN A 17 11.35 27.15 -19.59
CA GLN A 17 12.16 26.27 -18.75
C GLN A 17 11.65 26.52 -17.33
N LEU A 18 11.03 25.51 -16.75
CA LEU A 18 10.69 25.48 -15.34
C LEU A 18 12.02 25.43 -14.59
N PHE A 19 12.54 26.62 -14.26
CA PHE A 19 13.68 26.71 -13.35
C PHE A 19 13.20 26.18 -12.01
N ALA A 20 13.83 25.12 -11.56
CA ALA A 20 13.63 24.62 -10.23
C ALA A 20 14.18 25.61 -9.20
N ASN A 21 13.53 25.71 -8.04
CA ASN A 21 13.81 26.75 -7.07
C ASN A 21 14.04 26.16 -5.68
N PRO A 22 14.95 26.75 -4.89
CA PRO A 22 15.03 26.46 -3.47
C PRO A 22 13.70 26.76 -2.78
N VAL A 23 13.31 25.90 -1.87
CA VAL A 23 12.11 26.06 -1.03
C VAL A 23 12.57 26.53 0.35
N ASP A 24 12.07 27.67 0.80
CA ASP A 24 12.41 28.17 2.13
C ASP A 24 11.68 27.38 3.25
N VAL A 25 12.25 27.43 4.47
CA VAL A 25 11.75 26.67 5.62
C VAL A 25 10.30 27.00 6.01
N ASN A 26 9.83 28.24 5.80
CA ASN A 26 8.46 28.62 6.14
C ASN A 26 7.47 28.07 5.11
N THR A 27 7.84 28.10 3.83
CA THR A 27 7.08 27.46 2.76
C THR A 27 7.01 25.95 2.98
N ALA A 28 8.14 25.30 3.27
CA ALA A 28 8.20 23.87 3.58
C ALA A 28 7.32 23.52 4.79
N LYS A 29 7.38 24.33 5.87
CA LYS A 29 6.51 24.17 7.03
C LYS A 29 5.02 24.24 6.67
N SER A 30 4.63 25.26 5.92
CA SER A 30 3.22 25.45 5.50
C SER A 30 2.70 24.28 4.68
N ILE A 31 3.52 23.78 3.77
CA ILE A 31 3.21 22.62 2.92
C ILE A 31 3.06 21.35 3.76
N GLY A 32 4.05 21.06 4.62
CA GLY A 32 4.02 19.89 5.49
C GLY A 32 2.85 19.92 6.48
N GLU A 33 2.56 21.05 7.10
CA GLU A 33 1.40 21.18 8.00
C GLU A 33 0.07 20.94 7.27
N LYS A 34 -0.05 21.38 6.02
CA LYS A 34 -1.22 21.16 5.21
C LYS A 34 -1.38 19.69 4.83
N PHE A 35 -0.27 19.04 4.46
CA PHE A 35 -0.24 17.60 4.20
C PHE A 35 -0.67 16.79 5.43
N VAL A 36 -0.09 17.06 6.60
CA VAL A 36 -0.43 16.37 7.87
C VAL A 36 -1.92 16.47 8.17
N ARG A 37 -2.52 17.68 8.08
CA ARG A 37 -3.96 17.87 8.38
C ARG A 37 -4.87 17.07 7.45
N ASN A 38 -4.45 16.78 6.24
CA ASN A 38 -5.28 16.08 5.25
C ASN A 38 -5.06 14.57 5.26
N ASN A 39 -3.86 14.11 5.58
CA ASN A 39 -3.49 12.70 5.42
C ASN A 39 -3.31 11.95 6.75
N MET A 40 -3.10 12.66 7.88
CA MET A 40 -2.86 12.04 9.18
C MET A 40 -4.04 12.31 10.12
N GLN A 41 -5.00 11.37 10.14
CA GLN A 41 -6.26 11.55 10.88
C GLN A 41 -6.05 11.75 12.39
N SER A 42 -5.10 11.03 12.98
CA SER A 42 -4.69 11.12 14.39
C SER A 42 -4.18 12.51 14.78
N LEU A 43 -3.66 13.29 13.82
CA LEU A 43 -3.03 14.60 14.03
C LEU A 43 -3.81 15.78 13.43
N ARG A 44 -5.02 15.60 12.91
CA ARG A 44 -5.81 16.68 12.27
C ARG A 44 -5.98 17.93 13.14
N GLY A 45 -5.98 17.78 14.46
CA GLY A 45 -6.18 18.85 15.43
C GLY A 45 -4.91 19.51 15.96
N PHE A 46 -3.72 19.17 15.45
CA PHE A 46 -2.47 19.76 15.93
C PHE A 46 -2.42 21.28 15.68
N GLN A 47 -1.77 22.02 16.59
CA GLN A 47 -1.74 23.50 16.51
C GLN A 47 -0.63 23.97 15.57
N SER A 48 0.59 23.47 15.74
CA SER A 48 1.73 23.84 14.91
C SER A 48 2.82 22.77 14.97
N SER A 49 3.69 22.78 13.97
CA SER A 49 4.92 22.01 13.95
C SER A 49 6.14 22.88 14.29
N LYS A 50 7.20 22.24 14.77
CA LYS A 50 8.48 22.87 15.09
C LYS A 50 9.55 22.39 14.13
N HIS A 51 10.21 23.31 13.42
CA HIS A 51 11.42 23.01 12.67
C HIS A 51 12.54 22.60 13.65
N VAL A 52 13.14 21.44 13.43
CA VAL A 52 14.17 20.87 14.33
C VAL A 52 15.50 20.63 13.64
N LEU A 53 15.53 20.44 12.31
CA LEU A 53 16.76 20.15 11.58
C LEU A 53 16.68 20.69 10.15
N THR A 54 17.78 21.25 9.65
CA THR A 54 18.06 21.46 8.23
C THR A 54 19.30 20.65 7.87
N LEU A 55 19.22 19.79 6.86
CA LEU A 55 20.40 19.18 6.26
C LEU A 55 20.81 19.95 5.03
N ASN A 56 22.06 20.40 5.06
CA ASN A 56 22.69 21.12 3.95
C ASN A 56 23.69 20.20 3.23
N ASP A 57 23.93 20.47 1.95
CA ASP A 57 25.05 19.90 1.22
C ASP A 57 26.39 20.55 1.61
N ASP A 58 27.48 20.09 1.02
CA ASP A 58 28.83 20.60 1.29
C ASP A 58 29.03 22.04 0.77
N ASN A 59 28.15 22.53 -0.10
CA ASN A 59 28.15 23.90 -0.63
C ASN A 59 27.27 24.85 0.21
N GLY A 60 26.59 24.33 1.24
CA GLY A 60 25.70 25.08 2.12
C GLY A 60 24.27 25.22 1.59
N ASN A 61 23.91 24.54 0.50
CA ASN A 61 22.53 24.52 0.02
C ASN A 61 21.67 23.64 0.94
N ALA A 62 20.51 24.13 1.36
CA ALA A 62 19.55 23.31 2.08
C ALA A 62 19.00 22.22 1.15
N CYS A 63 19.01 20.98 1.62
CA CYS A 63 18.47 19.83 0.90
C CYS A 63 17.13 19.38 1.45
N LEU A 64 16.96 19.39 2.76
CA LEU A 64 15.70 19.01 3.41
C LEU A 64 15.53 19.68 4.77
N TYR A 65 14.28 19.74 5.21
CA TYR A 65 13.86 20.23 6.52
C TYR A 65 13.09 19.16 7.27
N VAL A 66 13.38 19.04 8.58
CA VAL A 66 12.69 18.15 9.50
C VAL A 66 11.85 18.94 10.47
N PHE A 67 10.60 18.55 10.64
CA PHE A 67 9.65 19.18 11.54
C PHE A 67 9.05 18.15 12.50
N ASN A 68 9.04 18.44 13.80
CA ASN A 68 8.27 17.68 14.78
C ASN A 68 6.88 18.31 14.97
N ILE A 69 5.87 17.48 15.17
CA ILE A 69 4.48 17.85 15.37
C ILE A 69 4.17 17.67 16.86
N GLU A 70 4.30 18.73 17.64
CA GLU A 70 4.21 18.68 19.11
C GLU A 70 5.15 17.55 19.64
N ASP A 71 4.62 16.62 20.44
CA ASP A 71 5.36 15.43 20.91
C ASP A 71 4.74 14.14 20.34
N LYS A 72 4.16 14.19 19.14
CA LYS A 72 3.31 13.12 18.61
C LYS A 72 3.71 12.56 17.26
N GLY A 73 4.50 13.29 16.50
CA GLY A 73 4.88 12.86 15.16
C GLY A 73 5.89 13.77 14.51
N TYR A 74 6.22 13.48 13.25
CA TYR A 74 7.15 14.30 12.46
C TYR A 74 6.81 14.24 10.98
N TYR A 75 7.37 15.16 10.22
CA TYR A 75 7.41 15.12 8.75
C TYR A 75 8.70 15.72 8.21
N ILE A 76 9.08 15.28 7.01
CA ILE A 76 10.29 15.71 6.32
C ILE A 76 9.90 16.26 4.96
N VAL A 77 10.37 17.48 4.65
CA VAL A 77 10.07 18.19 3.41
C VAL A 77 11.35 18.49 2.67
N SER A 78 11.36 18.34 1.35
CA SER A 78 12.47 18.78 0.51
C SER A 78 12.66 20.29 0.59
N ALA A 79 13.92 20.74 0.57
CA ALA A 79 14.29 22.15 0.48
C ALA A 79 14.51 22.62 -0.97
N ASP A 80 14.20 21.76 -1.95
CA ASP A 80 14.32 22.08 -3.38
C ASP A 80 13.17 21.41 -4.16
N ASP A 81 12.57 22.14 -5.10
CA ASP A 81 11.41 21.64 -5.84
C ASP A 81 11.76 20.69 -6.99
N ARG A 82 13.05 20.35 -7.16
CA ARG A 82 13.50 19.23 -8.00
C ARG A 82 13.16 17.87 -7.40
N ALA A 83 13.03 17.81 -6.07
CA ALA A 83 12.72 16.59 -5.35
C ALA A 83 11.26 16.55 -4.89
N LYS A 84 10.79 15.37 -4.53
CA LYS A 84 9.45 15.15 -4.00
C LYS A 84 9.19 16.06 -2.79
N PRO A 85 7.99 16.70 -2.68
CA PRO A 85 7.72 17.65 -1.61
C PRO A 85 7.78 17.03 -0.21
N ILE A 86 7.11 15.90 -0.01
CA ILE A 86 7.12 15.15 1.24
C ILE A 86 8.03 13.94 1.08
N LEU A 87 9.02 13.81 1.93
CA LEU A 87 10.00 12.73 1.89
C LEU A 87 9.66 11.62 2.88
N ALA A 88 9.15 12.00 4.06
CA ALA A 88 8.71 11.06 5.08
C ALA A 88 7.74 11.72 6.06
N TYR A 89 6.95 10.90 6.75
CA TYR A 89 6.08 11.32 7.85
C TYR A 89 5.75 10.18 8.80
N SER A 90 5.42 10.54 10.03
CA SER A 90 4.88 9.63 11.04
C SER A 90 3.94 10.38 11.97
N ASP A 91 2.91 9.73 12.43
CA ASP A 91 2.02 10.23 13.49
C ASP A 91 2.42 9.75 14.89
N GLU A 92 3.59 9.11 14.99
CA GLU A 92 4.19 8.66 16.22
C GLU A 92 5.64 9.14 16.37
N GLY A 93 6.05 9.42 17.60
CA GLY A 93 7.42 9.81 17.96
C GLY A 93 7.80 11.22 17.55
N CYS A 94 9.03 11.61 17.89
CA CYS A 94 9.65 12.88 17.52
C CYS A 94 11.12 12.68 17.23
N ILE A 95 11.67 13.43 16.27
CA ILE A 95 13.09 13.38 15.95
C ILE A 95 13.87 14.18 16.98
N ASP A 96 14.72 13.50 17.76
CA ASP A 96 15.75 14.12 18.60
C ASP A 96 17.02 14.28 17.76
N VAL A 97 17.33 15.51 17.39
CA VAL A 97 18.50 15.84 16.56
C VAL A 97 19.85 15.52 17.20
N ASN A 98 19.89 15.32 18.53
CA ASN A 98 21.09 14.93 19.25
C ASN A 98 21.27 13.40 19.31
N ASN A 99 20.24 12.65 18.94
CA ASN A 99 20.23 11.18 19.02
C ASN A 99 19.43 10.58 17.86
N ILE A 100 19.79 10.92 16.63
CA ILE A 100 19.17 10.33 15.44
C ILE A 100 19.58 8.88 15.30
N LEU A 101 18.61 7.99 15.14
CA LEU A 101 18.84 6.56 14.96
C LEU A 101 19.70 6.30 13.71
N PRO A 102 20.65 5.35 13.74
CA PRO A 102 21.56 5.10 12.63
C PRO A 102 20.88 4.83 11.28
N ALA A 103 19.82 4.02 11.27
CA ALA A 103 19.07 3.73 10.06
C ALA A 103 18.34 4.96 9.52
N MET A 104 17.76 5.77 10.41
CA MET A 104 17.14 7.04 10.04
C MET A 104 18.19 8.04 9.52
N ALA A 105 19.35 8.12 10.16
CA ALA A 105 20.46 8.95 9.69
C ALA A 105 20.90 8.56 8.28
N TYR A 106 20.96 7.26 7.99
CA TYR A 106 21.21 6.74 6.64
C TYR A 106 20.19 7.27 5.63
N TYR A 107 18.88 7.17 5.94
CA TYR A 107 17.83 7.63 5.03
C TYR A 107 17.85 9.15 4.82
N LEU A 108 18.07 9.93 5.87
CA LEU A 108 18.23 11.38 5.77
C LEU A 108 19.43 11.76 4.90
N GLU A 109 20.54 11.03 5.03
CA GLU A 109 21.73 11.21 4.22
C GLU A 109 21.48 10.83 2.75
N HIS A 110 20.76 9.74 2.51
CA HIS A 110 20.33 9.33 1.18
C HIS A 110 19.54 10.43 0.47
N TYR A 111 18.50 10.98 1.13
CA TYR A 111 17.73 12.08 0.58
C TYR A 111 18.60 13.34 0.34
N LYS A 112 19.44 13.70 1.32
CA LYS A 112 20.35 14.85 1.19
C LYS A 112 21.23 14.70 -0.06
N ASN A 113 21.85 13.53 -0.25
CA ASN A 113 22.77 13.30 -1.35
C ASN A 113 22.05 13.34 -2.72
N ALA A 114 20.86 12.76 -2.82
CA ALA A 114 20.04 12.82 -4.02
C ALA A 114 19.67 14.27 -4.39
N ILE A 115 19.18 15.05 -3.42
CA ILE A 115 18.77 16.43 -3.63
C ILE A 115 19.98 17.31 -3.95
N SER A 116 21.10 17.17 -3.21
CA SER A 116 22.35 17.88 -3.47
C SER A 116 22.84 17.69 -4.91
N TYR A 117 22.79 16.44 -5.40
CA TYR A 117 23.18 16.18 -6.78
C TYR A 117 22.27 16.87 -7.78
N ALA A 118 20.96 16.85 -7.57
CA ALA A 118 20.04 17.54 -8.46
C ALA A 118 20.33 19.05 -8.49
N ILE A 119 20.65 19.65 -7.33
CA ILE A 119 21.03 21.06 -7.22
C ILE A 119 22.35 21.33 -7.95
N VAL A 120 23.39 20.58 -7.63
CA VAL A 120 24.76 20.79 -8.17
C VAL A 120 24.82 20.60 -9.68
N ASN A 121 24.06 19.67 -10.23
CA ASN A 121 24.01 19.39 -11.66
C ASN A 121 22.92 20.15 -12.40
N ASP A 122 22.20 21.06 -11.71
CA ASP A 122 21.09 21.86 -12.24
C ASP A 122 20.07 21.02 -13.04
N LEU A 123 19.68 19.88 -12.46
CA LEU A 123 18.70 19.00 -13.09
C LEU A 123 17.33 19.70 -13.15
N PRO A 124 16.59 19.54 -14.24
CA PRO A 124 15.22 20.04 -14.28
C PRO A 124 14.32 19.24 -13.34
N ALA A 125 13.34 19.90 -12.74
CA ALA A 125 12.28 19.18 -12.03
C ALA A 125 11.44 18.35 -13.03
N GLU A 126 11.19 17.08 -12.73
CA GLU A 126 10.29 16.25 -13.52
C GLU A 126 8.83 16.71 -13.39
N ASN A 127 8.05 16.57 -14.47
CA ASN A 127 6.64 16.99 -14.47
C ASN A 127 5.82 16.35 -13.34
N ALA A 128 6.10 15.10 -13.00
CA ALA A 128 5.45 14.40 -11.91
C ALA A 128 5.72 15.10 -10.56
N ILE A 129 6.98 15.47 -10.31
CA ILE A 129 7.38 16.20 -9.08
C ILE A 129 6.75 17.58 -9.04
N VAL A 130 6.75 18.31 -10.17
CA VAL A 130 6.08 19.62 -10.26
C VAL A 130 4.59 19.53 -9.93
N ASN A 131 3.93 18.49 -10.41
CA ASN A 131 2.51 18.25 -10.14
C ASN A 131 2.30 17.88 -8.66
N GLU A 132 3.16 17.05 -8.06
CA GLU A 132 3.11 16.75 -6.63
C GLU A 132 3.22 18.04 -5.78
N TRP A 133 4.19 18.91 -6.08
CA TRP A 133 4.31 20.21 -5.41
C TRP A 133 3.04 21.05 -5.53
N ASN A 134 2.46 21.14 -6.73
CA ASN A 134 1.22 21.88 -6.95
C ASN A 134 0.04 21.26 -6.20
N SER A 135 -0.05 19.94 -6.17
CA SER A 135 -1.09 19.22 -5.45
C SER A 135 -1.00 19.44 -3.93
N VAL A 136 0.19 19.26 -3.35
CA VAL A 136 0.38 19.48 -1.91
C VAL A 136 0.20 20.95 -1.55
N LYS A 137 0.72 21.91 -2.34
CA LYS A 137 0.51 23.35 -2.15
C LYS A 137 -0.97 23.73 -2.15
N THR A 138 -1.75 23.20 -3.08
CA THR A 138 -3.17 23.58 -3.25
C THR A 138 -4.11 22.78 -2.36
N ARG A 139 -3.97 21.48 -2.30
CA ARG A 139 -4.89 20.52 -1.67
C ARG A 139 -4.32 19.82 -0.45
N GLY A 140 -3.01 19.81 -0.26
CA GLY A 140 -2.33 19.11 0.85
C GLY A 140 -2.32 17.58 0.68
N ILE A 141 -2.46 17.07 -0.54
CA ILE A 141 -2.42 15.65 -0.87
C ILE A 141 -1.43 15.38 -2.01
N VAL A 142 -0.91 14.17 -2.09
CA VAL A 142 -0.01 13.71 -3.14
C VAL A 142 -0.82 12.89 -4.14
N GLU A 143 -1.61 13.55 -5.00
CA GLU A 143 -2.52 12.86 -5.94
C GLU A 143 -1.82 12.01 -6.99
N GLU A 144 -0.65 12.42 -7.42
CA GLU A 144 0.06 11.74 -8.50
C GLU A 144 0.59 10.35 -8.13
N ARG A 145 0.58 10.03 -6.84
CA ARG A 145 1.00 8.73 -6.32
C ARG A 145 -0.15 7.87 -5.82
N ASN A 146 -1.39 8.35 -5.95
CA ASN A 146 -2.52 7.52 -5.51
C ASN A 146 -2.57 6.23 -6.32
N ILE A 147 -2.12 5.13 -5.70
CA ILE A 147 -2.09 3.78 -6.27
C ILE A 147 -3.38 3.02 -5.98
N GLY A 148 -4.32 3.63 -5.24
CA GLY A 148 -5.63 3.07 -4.94
C GLY A 148 -5.62 1.87 -4.00
N LYS A 149 -4.45 1.58 -3.37
CA LYS A 149 -4.26 0.44 -2.48
C LYS A 149 -3.22 0.78 -1.41
N SER A 150 -3.39 0.22 -0.22
CA SER A 150 -2.43 0.31 0.89
C SER A 150 -2.29 -1.02 1.62
N VAL A 151 -1.20 -1.20 2.33
CA VAL A 151 -1.00 -2.28 3.30
C VAL A 151 -0.60 -1.66 4.61
N GLU A 152 -1.45 -1.79 5.63
CA GLU A 152 -1.13 -1.37 6.99
C GLU A 152 0.09 -2.15 7.50
N PRO A 153 0.87 -1.61 8.47
CA PRO A 153 2.03 -2.30 9.00
C PRO A 153 1.71 -3.72 9.46
N LEU A 154 2.35 -4.71 8.82
CA LEU A 154 2.10 -6.14 9.07
C LEU A 154 2.64 -6.59 10.44
N VAL A 155 3.69 -5.93 10.94
CA VAL A 155 4.47 -6.37 12.09
C VAL A 155 4.32 -5.40 13.25
N ASP A 156 3.42 -5.72 14.18
CA ASP A 156 3.19 -4.91 15.39
C ASP A 156 4.21 -5.25 16.50
N LEU A 157 5.50 -5.01 16.23
CA LEU A 157 6.59 -5.24 17.19
C LEU A 157 7.40 -3.96 17.40
N LEU A 158 7.75 -3.70 18.67
CA LEU A 158 8.58 -2.57 19.09
C LEU A 158 9.91 -3.10 19.69
N TRP A 159 10.58 -4.00 18.97
CA TRP A 159 11.80 -4.63 19.43
C TRP A 159 13.01 -3.73 19.27
N ASN A 160 14.11 -4.09 19.92
CA ASN A 160 15.32 -3.28 20.00
C ASN A 160 16.57 -4.19 20.07
N GLN A 161 17.74 -3.60 19.93
CA GLN A 161 19.02 -4.31 19.87
C GLN A 161 19.85 -4.18 21.16
N VAL A 162 19.35 -3.42 22.15
CA VAL A 162 20.02 -3.17 23.44
C VAL A 162 19.42 -4.03 24.56
N TYR A 163 19.95 -3.91 25.78
CA TYR A 163 19.39 -4.60 26.93
C TYR A 163 17.91 -4.22 27.18
N PRO A 164 17.00 -5.21 27.37
CA PRO A 164 17.24 -6.63 27.65
C PRO A 164 17.27 -7.57 26.43
N TYR A 165 17.04 -7.09 25.21
CA TYR A 165 17.01 -7.90 23.98
C TYR A 165 18.33 -8.64 23.70
N ASN A 166 19.46 -8.06 24.10
CA ASN A 166 20.81 -8.64 23.95
C ASN A 166 21.23 -9.57 25.10
N TYR A 167 20.29 -10.07 25.88
CA TYR A 167 20.57 -10.82 27.12
C TYR A 167 21.50 -12.03 26.92
N PHE A 168 21.47 -12.70 25.77
CA PHE A 168 22.35 -13.82 25.44
C PHE A 168 23.57 -13.45 24.57
N CYS A 169 23.64 -12.22 24.07
CA CYS A 169 24.79 -11.76 23.31
C CYS A 169 26.07 -11.82 24.16
N PRO A 170 27.28 -11.90 23.55
CA PRO A 170 28.56 -11.96 24.28
C PRO A 170 28.71 -10.83 25.30
N THR A 171 29.36 -11.12 26.41
CA THR A 171 29.70 -10.09 27.41
C THR A 171 30.65 -9.05 26.81
N GLU A 172 30.31 -7.78 27.02
CA GLU A 172 31.07 -6.65 26.50
C GLU A 172 30.98 -5.47 27.46
N LYS A 173 32.11 -5.11 28.07
CA LYS A 173 32.14 -4.11 29.16
C LYS A 173 31.62 -2.72 28.72
N GLY A 174 31.79 -2.34 27.46
CA GLY A 174 31.35 -1.06 26.94
C GLY A 174 29.96 -1.08 26.34
N GLY A 175 29.32 -2.24 26.27
CA GLY A 175 28.04 -2.42 25.61
C GLY A 175 26.81 -2.23 26.51
N PRO A 176 25.61 -2.15 25.95
CA PRO A 176 24.36 -1.94 26.68
C PRO A 176 24.06 -3.13 27.61
N GLY A 177 23.89 -2.84 28.90
CA GLY A 177 23.71 -3.89 29.93
C GLY A 177 24.93 -4.79 30.15
N GLY A 178 26.13 -4.37 29.70
CA GLY A 178 27.36 -5.15 29.80
C GLY A 178 27.50 -6.27 28.75
N ARG A 179 26.81 -6.13 27.61
CA ARG A 179 26.80 -7.06 26.49
C ARG A 179 26.92 -6.35 25.16
N ALA A 180 27.38 -7.04 24.14
CA ALA A 180 27.34 -6.53 22.75
C ALA A 180 25.92 -6.30 22.29
N TYR A 181 25.75 -5.43 21.29
CA TYR A 181 24.47 -5.24 20.60
C TYR A 181 24.00 -6.53 19.93
N VAL A 182 22.69 -6.69 19.76
CA VAL A 182 22.11 -7.78 18.95
C VAL A 182 22.59 -7.71 17.49
N GLY A 183 22.56 -6.52 16.92
CA GLY A 183 22.82 -6.26 15.51
C GLY A 183 21.54 -6.23 14.68
N CYS A 184 21.41 -5.19 13.84
CA CYS A 184 20.19 -4.89 13.10
C CYS A 184 19.70 -6.03 12.18
N ALA A 185 20.63 -6.78 11.55
CA ALA A 185 20.24 -7.89 10.69
C ALA A 185 19.58 -9.04 11.48
N ALA A 186 20.09 -9.34 12.68
CA ALA A 186 19.50 -10.37 13.53
C ALA A 186 18.15 -9.93 14.12
N ASP A 187 18.00 -8.65 14.44
CA ASP A 187 16.75 -8.06 14.90
C ASP A 187 15.64 -8.17 13.84
N VAL A 188 15.92 -7.75 12.60
CA VAL A 188 14.95 -7.87 11.51
C VAL A 188 14.59 -9.33 11.20
N MET A 189 15.58 -10.25 11.21
CA MET A 189 15.30 -11.68 11.07
C MET A 189 14.35 -12.15 12.16
N ALA A 190 14.62 -11.79 13.41
CA ALA A 190 13.81 -12.20 14.57
C ALA A 190 12.38 -11.61 14.50
N MET A 191 12.22 -10.35 14.09
CA MET A 191 10.90 -9.74 13.89
C MET A 191 10.08 -10.46 12.80
N ILE A 192 10.69 -10.80 11.66
CA ILE A 192 10.02 -11.58 10.60
C ILE A 192 9.67 -12.98 11.11
N MET A 193 10.57 -13.64 11.84
CA MET A 193 10.30 -14.96 12.41
C MET A 193 9.16 -14.90 13.44
N LYS A 194 9.10 -13.84 14.25
CA LYS A 194 8.00 -13.62 15.19
C LYS A 194 6.68 -13.35 14.48
N TYR A 195 6.69 -12.60 13.39
CA TYR A 195 5.48 -12.38 12.57
C TYR A 195 4.85 -13.72 12.14
N TRP A 196 5.68 -14.67 11.68
CA TRP A 196 5.23 -16.00 11.27
C TRP A 196 5.01 -16.97 12.45
N ASN A 197 5.47 -16.66 13.67
CA ASN A 197 5.59 -17.58 14.79
C ASN A 197 6.26 -18.92 14.39
N TYR A 198 7.35 -18.84 13.62
CA TYR A 198 7.96 -19.99 12.95
C TYR A 198 9.50 -19.90 12.90
N PRO A 199 10.21 -21.03 13.04
CA PRO A 199 9.74 -22.40 13.31
C PRO A 199 9.51 -22.67 14.80
N ALA A 200 8.85 -23.74 15.15
CA ALA A 200 8.78 -24.19 16.55
C ALA A 200 10.17 -24.64 17.06
N LYS A 201 10.95 -25.28 16.18
CA LYS A 201 12.35 -25.68 16.42
C LYS A 201 13.18 -25.41 15.18
N GLY A 202 14.45 -25.03 15.37
CA GLY A 202 15.40 -24.97 14.27
C GLY A 202 15.99 -26.33 13.91
N LYS A 203 17.02 -26.35 13.07
CA LYS A 203 17.75 -27.57 12.65
C LYS A 203 19.25 -27.34 12.57
N GLY A 204 20.00 -28.40 12.90
CA GLY A 204 21.46 -28.40 12.84
C GLY A 204 22.11 -27.46 13.84
N SER A 205 23.40 -27.27 13.69
CA SER A 205 24.20 -26.43 14.59
C SER A 205 25.17 -25.54 13.80
N HIS A 206 25.62 -24.46 14.44
CA HIS A 206 26.62 -23.57 13.89
C HIS A 206 27.57 -23.05 14.95
N SER A 207 28.84 -22.87 14.57
CA SER A 207 29.88 -22.29 15.41
C SER A 207 30.80 -21.41 14.59
N TYR A 208 31.16 -20.26 15.14
CA TYR A 208 32.14 -19.34 14.55
C TYR A 208 32.80 -18.51 15.64
N ILE A 209 33.87 -17.79 15.30
CA ILE A 209 34.60 -16.93 16.24
C ILE A 209 34.51 -15.49 15.73
N PRO A 210 33.69 -14.61 16.36
CA PRO A 210 33.70 -13.18 16.05
C PRO A 210 35.02 -12.56 16.48
N GLU A 211 35.47 -11.52 15.78
CA GLU A 211 36.70 -10.81 16.13
C GLU A 211 36.62 -10.23 17.57
N GLY A 212 37.59 -10.53 18.42
CA GLY A 212 37.64 -10.05 19.79
C GLY A 212 36.78 -10.83 20.81
N TYR A 213 36.05 -11.86 20.37
CA TYR A 213 35.19 -12.66 21.26
C TYR A 213 35.57 -14.15 21.25
N SER A 214 35.07 -14.87 22.24
CA SER A 214 35.15 -16.33 22.26
C SER A 214 34.25 -16.95 21.18
N ILE A 215 34.45 -18.24 20.90
CA ILE A 215 33.60 -19.02 20.01
C ILE A 215 32.13 -18.88 20.43
N GLN A 216 31.27 -18.58 19.45
CA GLN A 216 29.82 -18.61 19.59
C GLN A 216 29.30 -19.90 18.96
N THR A 217 28.45 -20.61 19.68
CA THR A 217 27.91 -21.91 19.24
C THR A 217 26.43 -21.99 19.57
N VAL A 218 25.64 -22.42 18.61
CA VAL A 218 24.20 -22.72 18.77
C VAL A 218 23.91 -24.07 18.13
N ASP A 219 23.21 -24.94 18.88
CA ASP A 219 22.49 -26.08 18.30
C ASP A 219 21.03 -25.70 18.16
N PHE A 220 20.61 -25.34 16.95
CA PHE A 220 19.25 -24.90 16.65
C PHE A 220 18.24 -26.03 16.80
N SER A 221 18.66 -27.30 16.71
CA SER A 221 17.78 -28.45 16.86
C SER A 221 17.36 -28.73 18.30
N GLU A 222 18.11 -28.20 19.28
CA GLU A 222 17.74 -28.29 20.68
C GLU A 222 16.88 -27.12 21.17
N ALA A 223 16.86 -25.98 20.40
CA ALA A 223 16.08 -24.81 20.75
C ALA A 223 14.59 -25.03 20.46
N THR A 224 13.74 -24.58 21.37
CA THR A 224 12.28 -24.49 21.14
C THR A 224 11.88 -23.03 21.34
N TYR A 225 11.44 -22.38 20.25
CA TYR A 225 11.06 -20.97 20.29
C TYR A 225 9.68 -20.80 20.91
N ASP A 226 9.62 -20.10 22.04
CA ASP A 226 8.41 -19.90 22.82
C ASP A 226 7.67 -18.63 22.34
N TRP A 227 7.02 -18.73 21.18
CA TRP A 227 6.35 -17.62 20.50
C TRP A 227 5.31 -16.91 21.36
N ASP A 228 4.60 -17.62 22.24
CA ASP A 228 3.59 -17.07 23.15
C ASP A 228 4.17 -16.14 24.21
N ASN A 229 5.47 -16.30 24.52
CA ASN A 229 6.19 -15.46 25.47
C ASN A 229 7.11 -14.44 24.80
N MET A 230 6.83 -14.08 23.54
CA MET A 230 7.49 -13.01 22.82
C MET A 230 6.50 -11.85 22.61
N PRO A 231 6.30 -10.96 23.61
CA PRO A 231 5.38 -9.83 23.50
C PRO A 231 5.85 -8.77 22.49
N LYS A 232 4.98 -7.79 22.23
CA LYS A 232 5.24 -6.64 21.35
C LYS A 232 6.54 -5.89 21.74
N GLU A 233 6.82 -5.75 23.04
CA GLU A 233 8.03 -5.13 23.56
C GLU A 233 8.40 -5.68 24.94
N ILE A 234 9.67 -5.56 25.31
CA ILE A 234 10.17 -5.93 26.66
C ILE A 234 11.04 -4.81 27.25
N PHE A 235 11.02 -4.77 28.58
CA PHE A 235 11.80 -3.85 29.40
C PHE A 235 12.71 -4.63 30.35
N SER A 236 13.65 -3.97 31.02
CA SER A 236 14.48 -4.60 32.06
C SER A 236 13.68 -5.17 33.25
N SER A 237 12.45 -4.73 33.41
CA SER A 237 11.49 -5.20 34.42
C SER A 237 10.53 -6.28 33.93
N SER A 238 10.54 -6.63 32.63
CA SER A 238 9.68 -7.69 32.08
C SER A 238 9.95 -9.05 32.69
N PRO A 239 8.99 -9.98 32.70
CA PRO A 239 9.19 -11.35 33.16
C PRO A 239 10.39 -11.99 32.48
N LYS A 240 11.22 -12.67 33.28
CA LYS A 240 12.46 -13.31 32.78
C LYS A 240 12.20 -14.23 31.59
N LYS A 241 11.05 -14.95 31.59
CA LYS A 241 10.65 -15.83 30.49
C LYS A 241 10.48 -15.11 29.17
N GLU A 242 9.90 -13.91 29.17
CA GLU A 242 9.73 -13.08 27.98
C GLU A 242 11.08 -12.54 27.47
N ILE A 243 11.93 -12.09 28.41
CA ILE A 243 13.29 -11.64 28.06
C ILE A 243 14.09 -12.78 27.43
N GLU A 244 14.09 -13.96 28.05
CA GLU A 244 14.83 -15.13 27.57
C GLU A 244 14.30 -15.59 26.20
N ALA A 245 12.98 -15.63 25.98
CA ALA A 245 12.39 -16.07 24.72
C ALA A 245 12.83 -15.18 23.54
N ILE A 246 12.71 -13.86 23.67
CA ILE A 246 13.12 -12.94 22.60
C ILE A 246 14.64 -12.91 22.41
N ALA A 247 15.38 -12.81 23.50
CA ALA A 247 16.85 -12.71 23.44
C ALA A 247 17.49 -13.98 22.89
N GLU A 248 16.94 -15.17 23.16
CA GLU A 248 17.39 -16.43 22.58
C GLU A 248 17.23 -16.42 21.07
N LEU A 249 16.04 -16.05 20.56
CA LEU A 249 15.79 -15.94 19.13
C LEU A 249 16.76 -14.97 18.46
N MET A 250 16.93 -13.78 19.03
CA MET A 250 17.82 -12.75 18.49
C MET A 250 19.28 -13.20 18.47
N TYR A 251 19.75 -13.84 19.54
CA TYR A 251 21.11 -14.39 19.60
C TYR A 251 21.30 -15.50 18.57
N HIS A 252 20.31 -16.38 18.40
CA HIS A 252 20.34 -17.45 17.41
C HIS A 252 20.37 -16.90 15.98
N CYS A 253 19.58 -15.87 15.67
CA CYS A 253 19.65 -15.16 14.40
C CYS A 253 21.06 -14.58 14.17
N GLY A 254 21.67 -13.96 15.20
CA GLY A 254 23.02 -13.43 15.12
C GLY A 254 24.07 -14.50 14.84
N VAL A 255 24.03 -15.62 15.56
CA VAL A 255 24.95 -16.74 15.33
C VAL A 255 24.77 -17.33 13.92
N ALA A 256 23.55 -17.44 13.44
CA ALA A 256 23.24 -18.01 12.12
C ALA A 256 23.86 -17.24 10.94
N ILE A 257 24.19 -15.95 11.13
CA ILE A 257 24.76 -15.06 10.10
C ILE A 257 26.17 -14.57 10.44
N ASP A 258 26.90 -15.26 11.33
CA ASP A 258 28.28 -14.91 11.73
C ASP A 258 28.40 -13.46 12.22
N MET A 259 27.48 -13.00 13.09
CA MET A 259 27.43 -11.65 13.61
C MET A 259 28.76 -11.19 14.19
N GLN A 260 29.32 -10.10 13.71
CA GLN A 260 30.46 -9.43 14.27
C GLN A 260 30.01 -8.53 15.40
N TYR A 261 30.09 -9.05 16.63
CA TYR A 261 29.62 -8.39 17.83
C TYR A 261 30.48 -7.18 18.22
N GLY A 262 29.88 -6.18 18.87
CA GLY A 262 30.62 -5.01 19.36
C GLY A 262 29.86 -4.19 20.41
N PRO A 263 30.58 -3.29 21.12
CA PRO A 263 30.03 -2.49 22.22
C PRO A 263 29.14 -1.32 21.80
N THR A 264 29.29 -0.84 20.57
CA THR A 264 28.56 0.32 20.04
C THR A 264 27.64 -0.04 18.88
N ALA A 265 27.94 -1.13 18.20
CA ALA A 265 27.13 -1.73 17.13
C ALA A 265 27.64 -3.15 16.88
N SER A 266 26.77 -4.02 16.38
CA SER A 266 27.12 -5.33 15.83
C SER A 266 26.73 -5.37 14.36
N SER A 267 27.56 -6.01 13.50
CA SER A 267 27.37 -6.03 12.05
C SER A 267 27.23 -7.45 11.52
N GLY A 268 26.25 -7.64 10.63
CA GLY A 268 26.03 -8.88 9.88
C GLY A 268 25.77 -8.57 8.42
N TYR A 269 26.13 -9.50 7.55
CA TYR A 269 25.95 -9.33 6.10
C TYR A 269 24.58 -9.84 5.67
N SER A 270 23.77 -9.00 5.02
CA SER A 270 22.44 -9.36 4.50
C SER A 270 22.47 -10.54 3.53
N GLU A 271 23.59 -10.73 2.80
CA GLU A 271 23.83 -11.84 1.88
C GLU A 271 23.80 -13.21 2.57
N MET A 272 24.08 -13.24 3.88
CA MET A 272 24.07 -14.48 4.66
C MET A 272 22.65 -14.88 5.11
N VAL A 273 21.73 -13.91 5.19
CA VAL A 273 20.38 -14.10 5.73
C VAL A 273 19.58 -15.19 5.00
N PRO A 274 19.46 -15.19 3.65
CA PRO A 274 18.70 -16.22 2.97
C PRO A 274 19.21 -17.63 3.23
N ASN A 275 20.55 -17.80 3.23
CA ASN A 275 21.14 -19.11 3.52
C ASN A 275 20.92 -19.54 4.98
N ALA A 276 21.03 -18.62 5.93
CA ALA A 276 20.79 -18.89 7.35
C ALA A 276 19.34 -19.30 7.63
N MET A 277 18.39 -18.52 7.09
CA MET A 277 16.95 -18.76 7.22
C MET A 277 16.57 -20.14 6.65
N LYS A 278 17.06 -20.47 5.48
CA LYS A 278 16.85 -21.80 4.86
C LYS A 278 17.53 -22.91 5.65
N LYS A 279 18.79 -22.72 6.04
CA LYS A 279 19.63 -23.79 6.59
C LYS A 279 19.23 -24.15 8.02
N TYR A 280 18.85 -23.16 8.85
CA TYR A 280 18.64 -23.36 10.27
C TYR A 280 17.18 -23.21 10.71
N PHE A 281 16.34 -22.50 9.93
CA PHE A 281 15.00 -22.10 10.37
C PHE A 281 13.87 -22.57 9.46
N TYR A 282 14.14 -23.45 8.48
CA TYR A 282 13.14 -24.02 7.57
C TYR A 282 12.38 -22.97 6.75
N TYR A 283 13.02 -21.88 6.36
CA TYR A 283 12.44 -20.92 5.41
C TYR A 283 12.68 -21.36 3.97
N THR A 284 11.85 -20.85 3.05
CA THR A 284 11.89 -21.21 1.62
C THR A 284 13.26 -20.99 1.00
N ALA A 285 13.60 -21.83 0.00
CA ALA A 285 14.77 -21.62 -0.82
C ALA A 285 14.62 -20.50 -1.86
N ASN A 286 13.38 -20.02 -2.07
CA ASN A 286 13.04 -19.07 -3.12
C ASN A 286 13.13 -17.61 -2.69
N MET A 287 13.74 -17.32 -1.54
CA MET A 287 14.02 -15.94 -1.12
C MET A 287 14.88 -15.24 -2.17
N ARG A 288 14.49 -14.01 -2.54
CA ARG A 288 15.20 -13.18 -3.52
C ARG A 288 15.96 -12.06 -2.83
N HIS A 289 17.28 -12.10 -2.89
CA HIS A 289 18.13 -10.99 -2.46
C HIS A 289 18.39 -10.07 -3.67
N LEU A 290 17.83 -8.88 -3.65
CA LEU A 290 17.83 -7.94 -4.77
C LEU A 290 18.49 -6.63 -4.38
N TYR A 291 19.13 -5.98 -5.35
CA TYR A 291 19.79 -4.69 -5.22
C TYR A 291 19.01 -3.62 -5.98
N ARG A 292 18.82 -2.44 -5.37
CA ARG A 292 18.03 -1.33 -5.93
C ARG A 292 18.60 -0.81 -7.25
N ASP A 293 19.92 -0.73 -7.36
CA ASP A 293 20.65 -0.24 -8.54
C ASP A 293 20.47 -1.11 -9.80
N GLN A 294 19.95 -2.31 -9.66
CA GLN A 294 19.68 -3.24 -10.76
C GLN A 294 18.23 -3.12 -11.30
N HIS A 295 17.43 -2.20 -10.76
CA HIS A 295 16.02 -2.06 -11.10
C HIS A 295 15.62 -0.60 -11.31
N GLU A 296 14.76 -0.34 -12.28
CA GLU A 296 14.08 0.94 -12.42
C GLU A 296 13.19 1.19 -11.18
N LEU A 297 13.00 2.47 -10.77
CA LEU A 297 12.29 2.81 -9.54
C LEU A 297 10.88 2.23 -9.48
N GLY A 298 10.10 2.39 -10.55
CA GLY A 298 8.72 1.87 -10.58
C GLY A 298 8.65 0.34 -10.46
N VAL A 299 9.64 -0.37 -11.04
CA VAL A 299 9.76 -1.84 -10.92
C VAL A 299 10.13 -2.21 -9.49
N TRP A 300 11.07 -1.49 -8.88
CA TRP A 300 11.48 -1.72 -7.50
C TRP A 300 10.30 -1.55 -6.53
N GLU A 301 9.62 -0.41 -6.59
CA GLU A 301 8.44 -0.16 -5.76
C GLU A 301 7.34 -1.22 -5.97
N GLN A 302 7.14 -1.69 -7.23
CA GLN A 302 6.17 -2.74 -7.51
C GLN A 302 6.57 -4.08 -6.89
N LEU A 303 7.84 -4.45 -6.95
CA LEU A 303 8.35 -5.67 -6.28
C LEU A 303 8.11 -5.64 -4.77
N LEU A 304 8.29 -4.48 -4.13
CA LEU A 304 8.00 -4.32 -2.71
C LEU A 304 6.50 -4.46 -2.43
N ARG A 305 5.66 -3.77 -3.20
CA ARG A 305 4.19 -3.86 -3.05
C ARG A 305 3.69 -5.27 -3.27
N ASP A 306 4.13 -5.96 -4.33
CA ASP A 306 3.72 -7.33 -4.62
C ASP A 306 4.04 -8.29 -3.47
N ASN A 307 5.15 -8.06 -2.77
CA ASN A 307 5.52 -8.84 -1.60
C ASN A 307 4.64 -8.53 -0.39
N LEU A 308 4.41 -7.24 -0.11
CA LEU A 308 3.57 -6.78 1.00
C LEU A 308 2.09 -7.13 0.78
N ASP A 309 1.59 -7.07 -0.45
CA ASP A 309 0.24 -7.47 -0.83
C ASP A 309 -0.08 -8.94 -0.52
N GLN A 310 0.96 -9.77 -0.46
CA GLN A 310 0.85 -11.17 -0.07
C GLN A 310 1.01 -11.37 1.46
N GLY A 311 1.10 -10.30 2.23
CA GLY A 311 1.36 -10.37 3.67
C GLY A 311 2.79 -10.79 4.01
N PHE A 312 3.77 -10.52 3.15
CA PHE A 312 5.16 -10.91 3.37
C PHE A 312 6.00 -9.70 3.78
N PRO A 313 6.39 -9.59 5.06
CA PRO A 313 7.29 -8.53 5.51
C PRO A 313 8.64 -8.63 4.81
N ILE A 314 9.26 -7.50 4.56
CA ILE A 314 10.47 -7.40 3.76
C ILE A 314 11.67 -7.08 4.66
N PHE A 315 12.74 -7.88 4.56
CA PHE A 315 14.04 -7.50 5.09
C PHE A 315 14.63 -6.43 4.16
N TYR A 316 14.72 -5.20 4.64
CA TYR A 316 15.31 -4.09 3.91
C TYR A 316 16.67 -3.72 4.48
N ALA A 317 17.63 -3.38 3.63
CA ALA A 317 18.94 -2.93 4.09
C ALA A 317 19.51 -1.85 3.16
N GLY A 318 20.34 -1.00 3.73
CA GLY A 318 21.09 0.00 3.02
C GLY A 318 22.44 0.25 3.66
N SER A 319 23.35 0.90 2.96
CA SER A 319 24.65 1.29 3.51
C SER A 319 25.13 2.61 2.94
N SER A 320 25.72 3.44 3.78
CA SER A 320 26.44 4.64 3.37
C SER A 320 27.90 4.60 3.82
N GLN A 321 28.72 5.43 3.22
CA GLN A 321 30.13 5.55 3.63
C GLN A 321 30.29 6.19 5.01
N MET A 322 29.30 6.99 5.44
CA MET A 322 29.38 7.74 6.70
C MET A 322 28.71 7.00 7.87
N SER A 323 27.56 6.40 7.64
CA SER A 323 26.75 5.74 8.70
C SER A 323 26.90 4.22 8.76
N GLY A 324 27.64 3.62 7.81
CA GLY A 324 27.77 2.17 7.72
C GLY A 324 26.54 1.48 7.15
N GLY A 325 26.44 0.16 7.34
CA GLY A 325 25.32 -0.66 6.89
C GLY A 325 24.23 -0.76 7.95
N HIS A 326 22.96 -0.70 7.55
CA HIS A 326 21.81 -0.88 8.43
C HIS A 326 20.78 -1.77 7.79
N ALA A 327 20.18 -2.67 8.58
CA ALA A 327 18.99 -3.43 8.22
C ALA A 327 17.79 -2.93 9.03
N PHE A 328 16.62 -2.96 8.43
CA PHE A 328 15.34 -2.57 9.02
C PHE A 328 14.20 -3.28 8.32
N LEU A 329 13.04 -3.29 8.92
CA LEU A 329 11.87 -3.95 8.38
C LEU A 329 11.08 -2.99 7.50
N CYS A 330 10.65 -3.44 6.31
CA CYS A 330 9.61 -2.79 5.52
C CYS A 330 8.38 -3.69 5.54
N ASP A 331 7.28 -3.20 6.08
CA ASP A 331 6.13 -4.05 6.42
C ASP A 331 4.77 -3.45 6.06
N GLY A 332 4.75 -2.35 5.30
CA GLY A 332 3.52 -1.74 4.85
C GLY A 332 3.76 -0.66 3.80
N TYR A 333 2.70 -0.14 3.20
CA TYR A 333 2.74 1.02 2.33
C TYR A 333 1.38 1.74 2.29
N THR A 334 1.40 3.02 1.96
CA THR A 334 0.22 3.88 1.91
C THR A 334 -0.30 4.04 0.49
N GLU A 335 -1.55 4.49 0.32
CA GLU A 335 -2.15 4.77 -0.99
C GLU A 335 -1.37 5.81 -1.81
N ASP A 336 -0.72 6.74 -1.16
CA ASP A 336 0.12 7.76 -1.77
C ASP A 336 1.58 7.30 -1.97
N GLY A 337 1.84 5.98 -1.84
CA GLY A 337 3.06 5.30 -2.26
C GLY A 337 4.26 5.46 -1.34
N TYR A 338 4.05 5.78 -0.07
CA TYR A 338 5.10 5.71 0.95
C TYR A 338 5.15 4.32 1.55
N PHE A 339 6.35 3.84 1.89
CA PHE A 339 6.56 2.54 2.52
C PHE A 339 6.77 2.71 4.03
N HIS A 340 6.12 1.87 4.81
CA HIS A 340 6.30 1.85 6.26
C HIS A 340 7.57 1.11 6.64
N PHE A 341 8.39 1.76 7.49
CA PHE A 341 9.62 1.19 8.03
C PHE A 341 9.57 1.08 9.55
N ASN A 342 9.94 -0.11 10.05
CA ASN A 342 10.24 -0.35 11.44
C ASN A 342 11.76 -0.49 11.60
N TRP A 343 12.35 0.44 12.34
CA TRP A 343 13.80 0.58 12.45
C TRP A 343 14.46 -0.39 13.44
N GLY A 344 13.69 -1.16 14.24
CA GLY A 344 14.23 -2.03 15.29
C GLY A 344 14.81 -1.27 16.49
N TRP A 345 14.13 -0.17 16.90
CA TRP A 345 14.54 0.69 18.01
C TRP A 345 13.37 1.06 18.92
N SER A 346 12.68 0.05 19.45
CA SER A 346 11.49 0.22 20.31
C SER A 346 10.41 1.09 19.68
N GLY A 347 10.21 0.99 18.36
CA GLY A 347 9.24 1.79 17.63
C GLY A 347 9.65 3.26 17.39
N ALA A 348 10.80 3.67 17.92
CA ALA A 348 11.24 5.05 17.76
C ALA A 348 11.45 5.40 16.28
N LEU A 349 10.77 6.46 15.85
CA LEU A 349 10.83 7.00 14.47
C LEU A 349 10.33 6.03 13.37
N ASN A 350 9.61 4.98 13.71
CA ASN A 350 8.85 4.21 12.72
C ASN A 350 7.94 5.16 11.92
N GLY A 351 7.70 4.89 10.66
CA GLY A 351 6.89 5.80 9.85
C GLY A 351 6.93 5.46 8.36
N ASN A 352 6.35 6.36 7.57
CA ASN A 352 6.17 6.23 6.13
C ASN A 352 7.22 7.06 5.38
N PHE A 353 7.96 6.41 4.49
CA PHE A 353 9.10 6.98 3.78
C PHE A 353 8.95 6.80 2.27
N ALA A 354 9.27 7.85 1.49
CA ALA A 354 9.50 7.67 0.07
C ALA A 354 10.74 6.81 -0.16
N ILE A 355 10.70 5.86 -1.06
CA ILE A 355 11.86 5.02 -1.37
C ILE A 355 13.00 5.88 -1.94
N ASP A 356 12.66 6.94 -2.68
CA ASP A 356 13.60 7.86 -3.29
C ASP A 356 13.09 9.30 -3.27
N ALA A 357 13.97 10.27 -3.09
CA ALA A 357 13.64 11.70 -3.14
C ALA A 357 13.41 12.23 -4.55
N LEU A 358 14.03 11.58 -5.54
CA LEU A 358 13.95 11.93 -6.96
C LEU A 358 13.27 10.77 -7.72
N ASN A 359 12.83 11.05 -8.96
CA ASN A 359 12.50 9.99 -9.93
C ASN A 359 13.62 9.99 -10.98
N PRO A 360 14.78 9.40 -10.73
CA PRO A 360 15.92 9.67 -11.56
C PRO A 360 15.88 8.94 -12.89
N THR A 361 16.11 9.66 -13.96
CA THR A 361 16.69 9.12 -15.17
C THR A 361 18.21 9.27 -15.08
N GLY A 362 18.92 8.21 -14.76
CA GLY A 362 20.33 8.07 -15.08
C GLY A 362 21.38 8.47 -14.04
N ALA A 363 21.02 8.66 -12.76
CA ALA A 363 22.02 8.89 -11.71
C ALA A 363 21.85 7.87 -10.57
N ASP A 364 22.91 7.15 -10.26
CA ASP A 364 22.96 6.05 -9.31
C ASP A 364 23.18 6.56 -7.87
N TYR A 365 22.12 7.10 -7.25
CA TYR A 365 22.11 7.42 -5.80
C TYR A 365 21.59 6.29 -4.95
N ASN A 366 21.10 5.23 -5.56
CA ASN A 366 20.48 4.09 -4.93
C ASN A 366 21.49 2.96 -4.71
N SER A 367 22.77 3.24 -4.91
CA SER A 367 23.86 2.32 -4.61
C SER A 367 23.72 1.89 -3.13
N ASN A 368 23.72 0.58 -2.91
CA ASN A 368 23.64 -0.07 -1.59
C ASN A 368 22.25 -0.23 -0.94
N GLN A 369 21.14 0.17 -1.55
CA GLN A 369 19.85 -0.33 -1.10
C GLN A 369 19.61 -1.76 -1.61
N ARG A 370 19.16 -2.64 -0.72
CA ARG A 370 18.87 -4.04 -1.04
C ARG A 370 17.77 -4.60 -0.17
N VAL A 371 17.10 -5.60 -0.69
CA VAL A 371 16.01 -6.28 0.02
C VAL A 371 16.16 -7.79 -0.06
N ILE A 372 15.53 -8.46 0.91
CA ILE A 372 15.25 -9.89 0.80
C ILE A 372 13.74 -10.01 0.78
N LEU A 373 13.23 -10.45 -0.37
CA LEU A 373 11.83 -10.72 -0.61
C LEU A 373 11.52 -12.20 -0.38
N ASP A 374 10.25 -12.53 -0.24
CA ASP A 374 9.75 -13.89 -0.07
C ASP A 374 10.35 -14.58 1.17
N VAL A 375 10.54 -13.82 2.27
CA VAL A 375 11.01 -14.38 3.55
C VAL A 375 9.84 -15.08 4.24
N ILE A 376 9.51 -16.25 3.73
CA ILE A 376 8.37 -17.04 4.16
C ILE A 376 8.81 -18.43 4.64
N PRO A 377 8.11 -19.05 5.60
CA PRO A 377 8.31 -20.44 5.97
C PRO A 377 8.29 -21.37 4.76
N ASP A 378 9.11 -22.43 4.78
CA ASP A 378 9.04 -23.46 3.76
C ASP A 378 7.82 -24.36 4.03
N TYR A 379 6.70 -24.06 3.38
CA TYR A 379 5.47 -24.80 3.57
C TYR A 379 5.53 -26.25 3.05
N ALA A 380 6.53 -26.59 2.24
CA ALA A 380 6.78 -27.99 1.87
C ALA A 380 7.28 -28.82 3.06
N HIS A 381 7.88 -28.17 4.06
CA HIS A 381 8.20 -28.79 5.35
C HIS A 381 7.10 -28.64 6.37
N ASN A 382 5.91 -28.06 5.97
CA ASN A 382 4.88 -28.43 6.77
C ASN A 382 4.16 -27.63 7.77
N CYS A 383 4.26 -26.43 7.82
CA CYS A 383 3.59 -25.72 8.91
C CYS A 383 2.79 -24.52 8.46
N MET A 384 2.88 -24.17 7.20
CA MET A 384 2.14 -23.05 6.66
C MET A 384 0.89 -23.55 5.94
N PRO A 385 -0.31 -23.20 6.39
CA PRO A 385 -1.54 -23.48 5.65
C PRO A 385 -1.47 -22.91 4.24
N GLN A 386 -2.03 -23.62 3.28
CA GLN A 386 -2.16 -23.11 1.92
C GLN A 386 -3.11 -21.91 1.86
N SER A 387 -3.06 -21.15 0.77
CA SER A 387 -3.95 -20.02 0.57
C SER A 387 -5.42 -20.46 0.57
N PRO A 388 -6.28 -19.85 1.36
CA PRO A 388 -7.72 -20.02 1.17
C PRO A 388 -8.12 -19.52 -0.23
N VAL A 389 -9.12 -20.14 -0.84
CA VAL A 389 -9.75 -19.60 -2.04
C VAL A 389 -10.89 -18.68 -1.62
N ILE A 390 -10.95 -17.48 -2.20
CA ILE A 390 -11.99 -16.51 -1.90
C ILE A 390 -12.88 -16.35 -3.13
N GLU A 391 -14.18 -16.43 -2.93
CA GLU A 391 -15.19 -16.03 -3.89
C GLU A 391 -16.00 -14.87 -3.30
N THR A 392 -16.24 -13.86 -4.09
CA THR A 392 -16.94 -12.64 -3.69
C THR A 392 -18.10 -12.37 -4.65
N GLU A 393 -19.23 -11.95 -4.11
CA GLU A 393 -20.42 -11.64 -4.88
C GLU A 393 -21.19 -10.49 -4.24
N ALA A 394 -21.42 -9.38 -4.96
CA ALA A 394 -22.32 -8.34 -4.51
C ALA A 394 -23.77 -8.84 -4.56
N LYS A 395 -24.59 -8.50 -3.56
CA LYS A 395 -26.01 -8.93 -3.51
C LYS A 395 -26.83 -8.42 -4.68
N SER A 396 -26.47 -7.26 -5.20
CA SER A 396 -27.02 -6.69 -6.44
C SER A 396 -26.08 -5.57 -6.94
N ALA A 397 -26.30 -5.12 -8.18
CA ALA A 397 -25.48 -4.08 -8.80
C ALA A 397 -25.48 -2.72 -8.07
N TYR A 398 -26.43 -2.48 -7.18
CA TYR A 398 -26.53 -1.26 -6.37
C TYR A 398 -26.41 -1.53 -4.87
N SER A 399 -26.14 -2.76 -4.49
CA SER A 399 -26.02 -3.13 -3.08
C SER A 399 -24.65 -2.75 -2.53
N LYS A 400 -24.64 -2.14 -1.37
CA LYS A 400 -23.43 -1.99 -0.54
C LYS A 400 -23.15 -3.25 0.30
N LYS A 401 -23.94 -4.32 0.10
CA LYS A 401 -23.78 -5.62 0.77
C LYS A 401 -23.28 -6.66 -0.20
N GLY A 402 -22.31 -7.43 0.24
CA GLY A 402 -21.73 -8.54 -0.49
C GLY A 402 -21.67 -9.81 0.35
N VAL A 403 -21.49 -10.92 -0.33
CA VAL A 403 -21.23 -12.24 0.26
C VAL A 403 -19.80 -12.62 -0.06
N VAL A 404 -19.04 -12.95 0.98
CA VAL A 404 -17.68 -13.44 0.87
C VAL A 404 -17.67 -14.89 1.32
N LYS A 405 -17.23 -15.77 0.42
CA LYS A 405 -17.06 -17.20 0.68
C LYS A 405 -15.56 -17.50 0.71
N VAL A 406 -15.11 -18.08 1.79
CA VAL A 406 -13.72 -18.46 1.99
C VAL A 406 -13.66 -19.98 2.10
N TYR A 407 -13.04 -20.60 1.13
CA TYR A 407 -12.80 -22.04 1.14
C TYR A 407 -11.54 -22.31 1.94
N ALA A 408 -11.68 -22.92 3.10
CA ALA A 408 -10.56 -23.30 3.93
C ALA A 408 -9.64 -24.26 3.17
N PRO A 409 -8.31 -24.10 3.28
CA PRO A 409 -7.39 -25.00 2.59
C PRO A 409 -7.56 -26.43 3.10
N GLU A 410 -7.40 -27.39 2.19
CA GLU A 410 -7.24 -28.79 2.56
C GLU A 410 -5.89 -28.95 3.29
N LEU A 411 -5.87 -29.83 4.27
CA LEU A 411 -4.61 -30.21 4.91
C LEU A 411 -3.86 -31.14 3.95
N SER A 412 -2.74 -30.67 3.41
CA SER A 412 -1.96 -31.48 2.48
C SER A 412 -1.21 -32.61 3.20
N GLU A 413 -0.91 -33.70 2.49
CA GLU A 413 -0.04 -34.80 2.91
C GLU A 413 1.43 -34.34 2.95
N LEU A 414 1.75 -33.40 3.85
CA LEU A 414 3.11 -32.93 4.08
C LEU A 414 3.75 -33.76 5.21
N GLU A 415 5.10 -33.73 5.33
CA GLU A 415 5.87 -34.55 6.28
C GLU A 415 5.41 -34.42 7.75
N VAL A 416 4.78 -33.31 8.09
CA VAL A 416 4.08 -33.10 9.36
C VAL A 416 2.65 -32.65 9.00
N ALA A 417 1.66 -33.46 9.16
CA ALA A 417 0.27 -33.13 8.87
C ALA A 417 -0.21 -31.99 9.77
N LEU A 418 -0.72 -30.92 9.16
CA LEU A 418 -1.55 -29.97 9.84
C LEU A 418 -2.86 -30.67 10.18
N GLU A 419 -3.16 -30.85 11.46
CA GLU A 419 -4.36 -31.57 11.88
C GLU A 419 -5.60 -30.66 11.95
N THR A 420 -5.37 -29.34 12.12
CA THR A 420 -6.44 -28.37 12.35
C THR A 420 -6.16 -27.04 11.64
N ILE A 421 -7.21 -26.28 11.41
CA ILE A 421 -7.14 -24.85 11.13
C ILE A 421 -7.71 -24.13 12.35
N ASP A 422 -6.81 -23.51 13.11
CA ASP A 422 -7.18 -22.83 14.35
C ASP A 422 -8.09 -21.64 14.06
N LYS A 423 -7.78 -20.88 13.00
CA LYS A 423 -8.48 -19.66 12.64
C LYS A 423 -8.40 -19.39 11.12
N ILE A 424 -9.45 -18.86 10.55
CA ILE A 424 -9.42 -18.10 9.29
C ILE A 424 -9.66 -16.63 9.61
N VAL A 425 -8.82 -15.77 9.06
CA VAL A 425 -8.94 -14.31 9.13
C VAL A 425 -9.23 -13.78 7.73
N VAL A 426 -10.16 -12.86 7.63
CA VAL A 426 -10.52 -12.18 6.38
C VAL A 426 -10.34 -10.67 6.57
N LEU A 427 -9.63 -10.07 5.64
CA LEU A 427 -9.39 -8.65 5.61
C LEU A 427 -10.09 -8.04 4.40
N ARG A 428 -10.52 -6.78 4.52
CA ARG A 428 -10.93 -5.90 3.43
C ARG A 428 -10.00 -4.70 3.44
N ASP A 429 -9.30 -4.47 2.32
CA ASP A 429 -8.27 -3.42 2.20
C ASP A 429 -7.30 -3.46 3.39
N ASN A 430 -6.84 -4.68 3.71
CA ASN A 430 -5.91 -5.01 4.79
C ASN A 430 -6.40 -4.76 6.24
N LYS A 431 -7.69 -4.47 6.44
CA LYS A 431 -8.31 -4.41 7.77
C LYS A 431 -9.12 -5.67 8.03
N GLU A 432 -8.91 -6.33 9.18
CA GLU A 432 -9.71 -7.48 9.57
C GLU A 432 -11.20 -7.08 9.66
N VAL A 433 -12.03 -7.73 8.83
CA VAL A 433 -13.48 -7.56 8.81
C VAL A 433 -14.21 -8.78 9.34
N PHE A 434 -13.55 -9.93 9.35
CA PHE A 434 -14.14 -11.17 9.83
C PHE A 434 -13.07 -12.17 10.26
N SER A 435 -13.36 -12.96 11.28
CA SER A 435 -12.57 -14.14 11.61
C SER A 435 -13.43 -15.27 12.19
N LYS A 436 -12.96 -16.49 12.02
CA LYS A 436 -13.64 -17.69 12.51
C LYS A 436 -12.63 -18.68 13.08
N GLU A 437 -12.84 -19.06 14.31
CA GLU A 437 -12.04 -20.05 15.02
C GLU A 437 -12.49 -21.51 14.71
N ASN A 438 -11.59 -22.46 14.89
CA ASN A 438 -11.82 -23.90 14.79
C ASN A 438 -12.48 -24.29 13.46
N VAL A 439 -11.85 -23.95 12.35
CA VAL A 439 -12.38 -24.20 11.00
C VAL A 439 -12.02 -25.60 10.55
N THR A 440 -13.00 -26.33 10.05
CA THR A 440 -12.73 -27.64 9.45
C THR A 440 -12.01 -27.48 8.11
N PRO A 441 -10.88 -28.17 7.87
CA PRO A 441 -10.21 -28.16 6.58
C PRO A 441 -11.15 -28.50 5.43
N GLY A 442 -11.00 -27.85 4.28
CA GLY A 442 -11.88 -28.04 3.12
C GLY A 442 -13.30 -27.48 3.27
N SER A 443 -13.67 -26.94 4.43
CA SER A 443 -14.99 -26.34 4.63
C SER A 443 -15.09 -24.93 4.04
N VAL A 444 -16.33 -24.47 3.85
CA VAL A 444 -16.59 -23.10 3.38
C VAL A 444 -17.04 -22.23 4.55
N VAL A 445 -16.37 -21.11 4.72
CA VAL A 445 -16.77 -20.05 5.64
C VAL A 445 -17.44 -18.95 4.83
N VAL A 446 -18.65 -18.58 5.21
CA VAL A 446 -19.43 -17.56 4.50
C VAL A 446 -19.80 -16.45 5.47
N PHE A 447 -19.63 -15.20 5.07
CA PHE A 447 -20.14 -14.04 5.80
C PHE A 447 -20.64 -12.96 4.84
N GLU A 448 -21.50 -12.08 5.36
CA GLU A 448 -21.96 -10.89 4.67
C GLU A 448 -21.17 -9.69 5.16
N ASP A 449 -20.68 -8.89 4.22
CA ASP A 449 -20.02 -7.64 4.50
C ASP A 449 -20.79 -6.46 3.92
N GLU A 450 -20.67 -5.29 4.53
CA GLU A 450 -21.33 -4.05 4.12
C GLU A 450 -20.31 -2.92 4.07
N VAL A 451 -20.28 -2.20 2.95
CA VAL A 451 -19.37 -1.05 2.75
C VAL A 451 -20.13 0.27 2.83
N GLU A 452 -19.42 1.34 3.19
CA GLU A 452 -20.03 2.67 3.29
C GLU A 452 -20.18 3.34 1.92
N GLU A 453 -19.20 3.13 1.02
CA GLU A 453 -19.17 3.72 -0.30
C GLU A 453 -19.15 2.66 -1.40
N TYR A 454 -19.58 3.03 -2.62
CA TYR A 454 -19.39 2.19 -3.79
C TYR A 454 -17.94 2.21 -4.25
N GLY A 455 -17.44 1.08 -4.75
CA GLY A 455 -16.07 0.98 -5.21
C GLY A 455 -15.60 -0.47 -5.31
N ILE A 456 -14.36 -0.64 -5.70
CA ILE A 456 -13.69 -1.94 -5.68
C ILE A 456 -12.97 -2.07 -4.35
N TYR A 457 -13.20 -3.18 -3.67
CA TYR A 457 -12.56 -3.53 -2.41
C TYR A 457 -11.80 -4.84 -2.58
N ASP A 458 -10.59 -4.88 -2.06
CA ASP A 458 -9.76 -6.09 -2.10
C ASP A 458 -9.98 -6.92 -0.83
N TYR A 459 -10.50 -8.12 -1.00
CA TYR A 459 -10.60 -9.09 0.08
C TYR A 459 -9.40 -10.01 0.07
N SER A 460 -8.80 -10.20 1.22
CA SER A 460 -7.75 -11.18 1.44
C SER A 460 -8.10 -12.08 2.62
N ALA A 461 -7.64 -13.32 2.59
CA ALA A 461 -7.81 -14.23 3.71
C ALA A 461 -6.58 -15.12 3.89
N TYR A 462 -6.31 -15.47 5.13
CA TYR A 462 -5.32 -16.47 5.49
C TYR A 462 -5.85 -17.42 6.56
N ALA A 463 -5.31 -18.62 6.57
CA ALA A 463 -5.55 -19.59 7.62
C ALA A 463 -4.40 -19.57 8.63
N VAL A 464 -4.69 -19.86 9.88
CA VAL A 464 -3.70 -20.06 10.95
C VAL A 464 -3.81 -21.51 11.42
N SER A 465 -2.67 -22.17 11.59
CA SER A 465 -2.60 -23.52 12.15
C SER A 465 -1.39 -23.63 13.07
N ASN A 466 -1.60 -24.11 14.30
CA ASN A 466 -0.58 -24.16 15.33
C ASN A 466 0.16 -22.82 15.54
N GLY A 467 -0.57 -21.69 15.42
CA GLY A 467 -0.03 -20.34 15.51
C GLY A 467 0.72 -19.85 14.27
N VAL A 468 0.89 -20.66 13.24
CA VAL A 468 1.57 -20.26 11.99
C VAL A 468 0.56 -19.67 11.01
N ILE A 469 0.83 -18.45 10.55
CA ILE A 469 0.03 -17.76 9.53
C ILE A 469 0.31 -18.40 8.17
N GLY A 470 -0.74 -18.75 7.44
CA GLY A 470 -0.67 -19.34 6.11
C GLY A 470 -0.50 -18.31 5.00
N ARG A 471 -0.42 -18.80 3.77
CA ARG A 471 -0.44 -17.95 2.57
C ARG A 471 -1.79 -17.27 2.42
N TRP A 472 -1.76 -16.08 1.85
CA TRP A 472 -2.95 -15.27 1.62
C TRP A 472 -3.59 -15.61 0.28
N GLY A 473 -4.91 -15.78 0.29
CA GLY A 473 -5.74 -15.75 -0.91
C GLY A 473 -6.36 -14.37 -1.08
N ASN A 474 -6.57 -13.93 -2.31
CA ASN A 474 -7.10 -12.60 -2.61
C ASN A 474 -8.23 -12.70 -3.64
N ALA A 475 -9.24 -11.85 -3.50
CA ALA A 475 -10.28 -11.64 -4.50
C ALA A 475 -10.86 -10.22 -4.37
N PRO A 476 -10.96 -9.46 -5.46
CA PRO A 476 -11.64 -8.18 -5.46
C PRO A 476 -13.15 -8.35 -5.46
N LEU A 477 -13.87 -7.37 -4.91
CA LEU A 477 -15.32 -7.24 -5.05
C LEU A 477 -15.69 -5.82 -5.45
N LEU A 478 -16.37 -5.68 -6.58
CA LEU A 478 -16.97 -4.42 -6.98
C LEU A 478 -18.35 -4.26 -6.35
N TYR A 479 -18.49 -3.26 -5.50
CA TYR A 479 -19.78 -2.79 -4.99
C TYR A 479 -20.30 -1.66 -5.87
N GLY A 480 -21.47 -1.84 -6.45
CA GLY A 480 -22.13 -0.81 -7.25
C GLY A 480 -21.62 -0.70 -8.68
N SER A 481 -21.93 -1.65 -9.55
CA SER A 481 -21.82 -1.43 -11.00
C SER A 481 -22.87 -0.42 -11.42
N THR A 482 -22.48 0.86 -11.55
CA THR A 482 -23.38 1.96 -11.93
C THR A 482 -22.80 2.71 -13.12
N CYS A 483 -23.69 3.33 -13.91
CA CYS A 483 -23.28 4.29 -14.93
C CYS A 483 -24.06 5.60 -14.79
N SER A 484 -23.43 6.66 -15.23
CA SER A 484 -23.93 8.03 -15.08
C SER A 484 -25.00 8.33 -16.11
N TRP A 485 -26.21 8.60 -15.68
CA TRP A 485 -27.32 9.06 -16.50
C TRP A 485 -27.58 10.54 -16.24
N ASN A 486 -28.09 11.25 -17.25
CA ASN A 486 -28.42 12.66 -17.16
C ASN A 486 -29.93 12.86 -17.09
N VAL A 487 -30.36 13.58 -16.07
CA VAL A 487 -31.78 13.93 -15.85
C VAL A 487 -31.95 15.42 -15.95
N THR A 488 -32.92 15.83 -16.75
CA THR A 488 -33.41 17.21 -16.81
C THR A 488 -34.88 17.21 -16.45
N ALA A 489 -35.26 17.95 -15.42
CA ALA A 489 -36.64 18.07 -14.96
C ALA A 489 -37.02 19.55 -14.80
N SER A 490 -38.23 19.93 -15.20
CA SER A 490 -38.67 21.32 -15.10
C SER A 490 -40.19 21.45 -14.98
N THR A 491 -40.62 22.65 -14.63
CA THR A 491 -42.02 23.08 -14.62
C THR A 491 -42.11 24.60 -14.78
N THR A 492 -43.21 25.09 -15.28
CA THR A 492 -43.53 26.53 -15.23
C THR A 492 -44.27 26.93 -13.96
N ASN A 493 -44.63 25.97 -13.10
CA ASN A 493 -45.29 26.21 -11.84
C ASN A 493 -44.27 26.69 -10.78
N TYR A 494 -44.49 27.85 -10.18
CA TYR A 494 -43.61 28.42 -9.16
C TYR A 494 -43.54 27.57 -7.86
N GLN A 495 -44.52 26.69 -7.61
CA GLN A 495 -44.53 25.71 -6.51
C GLN A 495 -43.86 24.38 -6.89
N GLY A 496 -43.15 24.34 -8.02
CA GLY A 496 -42.52 23.13 -8.50
C GLY A 496 -43.52 22.03 -8.89
N TRP A 497 -43.16 20.80 -8.61
CA TRP A 497 -43.99 19.63 -8.87
C TRP A 497 -45.00 19.33 -7.76
N ASN A 498 -45.09 20.20 -6.76
CA ASN A 498 -46.13 20.17 -5.74
C ASN A 498 -46.20 18.88 -4.90
N GLY A 499 -45.02 18.32 -4.60
CA GLY A 499 -44.80 17.06 -3.89
C GLY A 499 -44.91 15.80 -4.76
N ALA A 500 -44.97 15.98 -6.10
CA ALA A 500 -44.80 14.86 -7.01
C ALA A 500 -43.32 14.52 -7.19
N SER A 501 -43.03 13.27 -7.52
CA SER A 501 -41.69 12.79 -7.82
C SER A 501 -41.69 11.64 -8.83
N VAL A 502 -40.53 11.42 -9.42
CA VAL A 502 -40.19 10.19 -10.14
C VAL A 502 -39.16 9.45 -9.32
N LYS A 503 -39.53 8.28 -8.82
CA LYS A 503 -38.60 7.38 -8.13
C LYS A 503 -37.95 6.45 -9.13
N LEU A 504 -36.64 6.30 -9.04
CA LEU A 504 -35.86 5.38 -9.83
C LEU A 504 -35.56 4.17 -8.94
N LEU A 505 -35.91 2.97 -9.41
CA LEU A 505 -35.81 1.74 -8.66
C LEU A 505 -34.96 0.71 -9.42
N SER A 506 -34.26 -0.11 -8.66
CA SER A 506 -33.63 -1.33 -9.12
C SER A 506 -33.89 -2.44 -8.11
N GLY A 507 -34.31 -3.61 -8.59
CA GLY A 507 -34.68 -4.71 -7.71
C GLY A 507 -35.83 -4.40 -6.75
N GLY A 508 -36.63 -3.38 -7.02
CA GLY A 508 -37.73 -2.91 -6.15
C GLY A 508 -37.30 -1.92 -5.06
N GLU A 509 -36.02 -1.56 -4.96
CA GLU A 509 -35.52 -0.54 -4.03
C GLU A 509 -35.29 0.79 -4.74
N VAL A 510 -35.67 1.89 -4.11
CA VAL A 510 -35.47 3.26 -4.63
C VAL A 510 -34.02 3.66 -4.42
N PHE A 511 -33.31 3.98 -5.50
CA PHE A 511 -31.94 4.48 -5.43
C PHE A 511 -31.84 5.99 -5.71
N GLU A 512 -32.86 6.61 -6.34
CA GLU A 512 -32.93 8.06 -6.55
C GLU A 512 -34.38 8.52 -6.60
N GLU A 513 -34.63 9.74 -6.15
CA GLU A 513 -35.96 10.38 -6.23
C GLU A 513 -35.85 11.79 -6.80
N ILE A 514 -36.45 11.99 -7.95
CA ILE A 514 -36.37 13.22 -8.73
C ILE A 514 -37.63 14.04 -8.49
N THR A 515 -37.45 15.26 -8.02
CA THR A 515 -38.54 16.24 -7.89
C THR A 515 -38.06 17.65 -8.29
N VAL A 516 -38.98 18.56 -8.51
CA VAL A 516 -38.71 19.98 -8.84
C VAL A 516 -39.39 20.84 -7.79
N ALA A 517 -38.57 21.56 -6.97
CA ALA A 517 -39.06 22.32 -5.83
C ALA A 517 -39.71 23.68 -6.21
N ASN A 518 -39.35 24.25 -7.32
CA ASN A 518 -39.86 25.55 -7.84
C ASN A 518 -39.77 25.60 -9.37
N SER A 519 -39.89 26.76 -9.98
CA SER A 519 -39.81 26.90 -11.45
C SER A 519 -38.39 26.84 -12.03
N THR A 520 -37.35 26.63 -11.19
CA THR A 520 -35.97 26.46 -11.67
C THR A 520 -35.78 25.02 -12.16
N PRO A 521 -35.30 24.83 -13.40
CA PRO A 521 -35.03 23.48 -13.91
C PRO A 521 -33.96 22.75 -13.07
N VAL A 522 -34.17 21.46 -12.85
CA VAL A 522 -33.22 20.55 -12.26
C VAL A 522 -32.44 19.86 -13.38
N ASN A 523 -31.09 19.96 -13.32
CA ASN A 523 -30.21 19.19 -14.19
C ASN A 523 -29.25 18.45 -13.24
N MET A 524 -29.27 17.13 -13.30
CA MET A 524 -28.47 16.30 -12.40
C MET A 524 -27.94 15.07 -13.14
N SER A 525 -26.82 14.57 -12.64
CA SER A 525 -26.29 13.27 -13.02
C SER A 525 -26.68 12.27 -11.95
N VAL A 526 -27.23 11.14 -12.35
CA VAL A 526 -27.70 10.07 -11.45
C VAL A 526 -26.89 8.81 -11.75
N GLN A 527 -26.41 8.15 -10.71
CA GLN A 527 -25.76 6.85 -10.84
C GLN A 527 -26.81 5.76 -10.92
N VAL A 528 -26.99 5.18 -12.10
CA VAL A 528 -28.01 4.17 -12.37
C VAL A 528 -27.36 2.78 -12.36
N PRO A 529 -27.85 1.86 -11.50
CA PRO A 529 -27.34 0.50 -11.42
C PRO A 529 -27.50 -0.28 -12.72
N GLU A 530 -26.59 -1.22 -12.98
CA GLU A 530 -26.72 -2.22 -14.04
C GLU A 530 -27.84 -3.20 -13.70
N GLY A 531 -28.57 -3.71 -14.73
CA GLY A 531 -29.66 -4.64 -14.54
C GLY A 531 -31.05 -4.03 -14.69
N GLU A 532 -32.06 -4.67 -14.12
CA GLU A 532 -33.45 -4.24 -14.22
C GLU A 532 -33.69 -2.93 -13.45
N ILE A 533 -34.25 -1.95 -14.12
CA ILE A 533 -34.62 -0.65 -13.56
C ILE A 533 -36.07 -0.33 -13.88
N SER A 534 -36.73 0.40 -13.00
CA SER A 534 -38.06 0.96 -13.22
C SER A 534 -38.17 2.38 -12.70
N PHE A 535 -39.07 3.15 -13.28
CA PHE A 535 -39.42 4.48 -12.80
C PHE A 535 -40.86 4.47 -12.35
N GLU A 536 -41.08 4.96 -11.13
CA GLU A 536 -42.42 5.10 -10.56
C GLU A 536 -42.77 6.56 -10.38
N TRP A 537 -43.96 6.91 -10.86
CA TRP A 537 -44.52 8.22 -10.68
C TRP A 537 -45.30 8.29 -9.37
N VAL A 538 -44.98 9.27 -8.54
CA VAL A 538 -45.73 9.66 -7.36
C VAL A 538 -46.53 10.90 -7.65
N ALA A 539 -47.85 10.80 -7.52
CA ALA A 539 -48.78 11.89 -7.90
C ALA A 539 -48.64 13.11 -6.96
N PRO A 540 -48.84 14.34 -7.48
CA PRO A 540 -48.79 15.55 -6.68
C PRO A 540 -50.06 15.71 -5.83
N ARG A 541 -49.94 16.45 -4.72
CA ARG A 541 -51.11 16.82 -3.89
C ARG A 541 -52.10 17.70 -4.65
N MET A 542 -51.64 18.49 -5.56
CA MET A 542 -52.41 19.32 -6.46
C MET A 542 -51.87 19.24 -7.88
N LYS A 543 -52.78 19.25 -8.86
CA LYS A 543 -52.43 19.17 -10.28
C LYS A 543 -51.35 20.17 -10.67
N VAL A 544 -50.29 19.70 -11.30
CA VAL A 544 -49.27 20.52 -11.97
C VAL A 544 -49.63 20.66 -13.42
N PRO A 545 -49.93 21.88 -13.92
CA PRO A 545 -50.45 22.08 -15.24
C PRO A 545 -49.41 21.84 -16.36
N SER A 546 -48.13 22.06 -16.06
CA SER A 546 -47.05 21.89 -17.01
C SER A 546 -45.83 21.35 -16.28
N MET A 547 -45.32 20.21 -16.72
CA MET A 547 -44.08 19.61 -16.23
C MET A 547 -43.36 18.93 -17.39
N SER A 548 -42.06 18.81 -17.28
CA SER A 548 -41.23 18.07 -18.22
C SER A 548 -40.14 17.30 -17.45
N ILE A 549 -39.86 16.09 -17.91
CA ILE A 549 -38.71 15.30 -17.48
C ILE A 549 -38.11 14.58 -18.69
N ILE A 550 -36.79 14.61 -18.81
CA ILE A 550 -36.03 13.89 -19.81
C ILE A 550 -34.94 13.15 -19.08
N ILE A 551 -34.88 11.84 -19.26
CA ILE A 551 -33.84 10.98 -18.70
C ILE A 551 -33.06 10.38 -19.87
N LYS A 552 -31.75 10.58 -19.87
CA LYS A 552 -30.82 10.05 -20.87
C LYS A 552 -29.84 9.09 -20.23
N ASN A 553 -29.59 7.94 -20.89
CA ASN A 553 -28.62 6.97 -20.45
C ASN A 553 -27.16 7.48 -20.62
N SER A 554 -26.18 6.65 -20.25
CA SER A 554 -24.74 6.95 -20.37
C SER A 554 -24.29 7.23 -21.83
N ASN A 555 -25.02 6.71 -22.83
CA ASN A 555 -24.75 6.95 -24.25
C ASN A 555 -25.41 8.24 -24.79
N GLY A 556 -26.17 8.96 -23.95
CA GLY A 556 -26.91 10.16 -24.33
C GLY A 556 -28.24 9.89 -25.00
N GLU A 557 -28.70 8.63 -25.08
CA GLU A 557 -30.00 8.25 -25.65
C GLU A 557 -31.12 8.56 -24.65
N VAL A 558 -32.25 9.05 -25.17
CA VAL A 558 -33.43 9.32 -24.35
C VAL A 558 -34.08 7.99 -23.96
N VAL A 559 -34.07 7.69 -22.68
CA VAL A 559 -34.68 6.49 -22.09
C VAL A 559 -36.12 6.74 -21.69
N TYR A 560 -36.38 7.91 -21.13
CA TYR A 560 -37.72 8.35 -20.78
C TYR A 560 -37.90 9.86 -21.02
N GLU A 561 -39.02 10.23 -21.58
CA GLU A 561 -39.39 11.62 -21.78
C GLU A 561 -40.88 11.81 -21.54
N TYR A 562 -41.20 12.85 -20.78
CA TYR A 562 -42.56 13.29 -20.60
C TYR A 562 -42.63 14.81 -20.60
N SER A 563 -43.65 15.36 -21.27
CA SER A 563 -43.99 16.79 -21.25
C SER A 563 -45.52 16.94 -21.27
N GLY A 564 -46.06 17.60 -20.24
CA GLY A 564 -47.51 17.78 -20.16
C GLY A 564 -48.00 18.09 -18.74
N SER A 565 -49.29 17.86 -18.52
CA SER A 565 -49.91 18.03 -17.21
C SER A 565 -49.78 16.76 -16.37
N SER A 566 -49.50 16.89 -15.05
CA SER A 566 -49.46 15.76 -14.15
C SER A 566 -50.75 14.91 -14.10
N ALA A 567 -51.88 15.48 -14.52
CA ALA A 567 -53.16 14.76 -14.60
C ALA A 567 -53.18 13.67 -15.70
N ASN A 568 -52.24 13.68 -16.61
CA ASN A 568 -52.14 12.69 -17.70
C ASN A 568 -51.19 11.53 -17.36
N LEU A 569 -50.55 11.55 -16.18
CA LEU A 569 -49.74 10.46 -15.63
C LEU A 569 -50.56 9.68 -14.61
N GLN A 570 -50.53 8.37 -14.69
CA GLN A 570 -51.08 7.48 -13.66
C GLN A 570 -50.02 7.18 -12.63
N GLU A 571 -50.40 7.16 -11.36
CA GLU A 571 -49.50 6.76 -10.26
C GLU A 571 -49.03 5.32 -10.44
N GLY A 572 -47.77 5.06 -10.14
CA GLY A 572 -47.09 3.77 -10.27
C GLY A 572 -46.06 3.74 -11.38
N VAL A 573 -45.74 2.57 -11.89
CA VAL A 573 -44.65 2.35 -12.85
C VAL A 573 -44.96 3.03 -14.20
N ILE A 574 -44.08 3.94 -14.61
CA ILE A 574 -44.14 4.69 -15.87
C ILE A 574 -43.09 4.24 -16.88
N TYR A 575 -42.07 3.49 -16.43
CA TYR A 575 -41.02 2.91 -17.26
C TYR A 575 -40.47 1.65 -16.59
N SER A 576 -40.14 0.65 -17.42
CA SER A 576 -39.33 -0.52 -17.01
C SER A 576 -38.40 -0.88 -18.15
N GLY A 577 -37.14 -1.18 -17.80
CA GLY A 577 -36.10 -1.51 -18.75
C GLY A 577 -34.90 -2.16 -18.10
N ASN A 578 -33.89 -2.46 -18.91
CA ASN A 578 -32.64 -3.01 -18.44
C ASN A 578 -31.51 -2.02 -18.74
N ASN A 579 -30.74 -1.62 -17.71
CA ASN A 579 -29.57 -0.78 -17.87
C ASN A 579 -28.33 -1.64 -18.06
N SER A 580 -27.52 -1.34 -19.08
CA SER A 580 -26.20 -1.91 -19.28
C SER A 580 -25.20 -0.77 -19.28
N CYS A 581 -24.32 -0.75 -18.34
CA CYS A 581 -23.37 0.34 -18.13
C CYS A 581 -22.20 0.27 -19.09
N ASP A 582 -21.92 -0.88 -19.68
CA ASP A 582 -20.77 -1.01 -20.55
C ASP A 582 -20.94 -2.08 -21.63
N ASN A 583 -20.58 -1.71 -22.85
CA ASN A 583 -20.38 -2.67 -23.93
C ASN A 583 -18.99 -3.32 -23.86
N CYS A 584 -18.08 -2.82 -23.00
CA CYS A 584 -16.73 -3.32 -22.80
C CYS A 584 -16.51 -3.66 -21.33
N LYS A 585 -16.82 -4.89 -20.92
CA LYS A 585 -16.41 -5.39 -19.60
C LYS A 585 -14.89 -5.55 -19.54
N ALA A 586 -14.28 -5.11 -18.45
CA ALA A 586 -12.88 -5.41 -18.19
C ALA A 586 -12.65 -6.94 -18.18
N PRO A 587 -11.50 -7.43 -18.67
CA PRO A 587 -11.17 -8.84 -18.56
C PRO A 587 -11.22 -9.30 -17.11
N GLU A 588 -11.79 -10.47 -16.86
CA GLU A 588 -11.85 -11.05 -15.53
C GLU A 588 -10.58 -11.85 -15.25
N LYS A 589 -10.23 -12.04 -13.97
CA LYS A 589 -9.07 -12.81 -13.50
C LYS A 589 -7.75 -12.41 -14.20
N LEU A 590 -7.55 -11.12 -14.38
CA LEU A 590 -6.29 -10.61 -14.93
C LEU A 590 -5.13 -11.00 -14.01
N SER A 591 -4.13 -11.65 -14.57
CA SER A 591 -2.89 -11.99 -13.87
C SER A 591 -1.67 -11.72 -14.73
N ALA A 592 -0.57 -11.38 -14.11
CA ALA A 592 0.72 -11.24 -14.75
C ALA A 592 1.74 -12.15 -14.06
N LYS A 593 2.49 -12.93 -14.85
CA LYS A 593 3.43 -13.91 -14.35
C LYS A 593 4.74 -13.80 -15.10
N PHE A 594 5.85 -13.72 -14.36
CA PHE A 594 7.17 -13.79 -14.98
C PHE A 594 7.42 -15.20 -15.56
N ILE A 595 7.89 -15.25 -16.79
CA ILE A 595 8.21 -16.49 -17.50
C ILE A 595 9.55 -16.39 -18.20
N ILE A 596 10.18 -17.53 -18.43
CA ILE A 596 11.35 -17.67 -19.29
C ILE A 596 10.97 -18.65 -20.41
N VAL A 597 10.98 -18.17 -21.65
CA VAL A 597 10.72 -19.00 -22.83
C VAL A 597 11.92 -18.85 -23.76
N ASP A 598 12.52 -19.96 -24.17
CA ASP A 598 13.69 -20.01 -25.06
C ASP A 598 14.87 -19.13 -24.59
N ASN A 599 15.15 -19.10 -23.27
CA ASN A 599 16.14 -18.25 -22.62
C ASN A 599 15.87 -16.73 -22.72
N GLN A 600 14.64 -16.33 -23.04
CA GLN A 600 14.21 -14.95 -23.00
C GLN A 600 13.27 -14.74 -21.81
N GLU A 601 13.57 -13.71 -21.02
CA GLU A 601 12.72 -13.27 -19.91
C GLU A 601 11.51 -12.51 -20.44
N GLY A 602 10.33 -12.81 -19.90
CA GLY A 602 9.09 -12.18 -20.30
C GLY A 602 8.05 -12.16 -19.19
N ILE A 603 7.00 -11.40 -19.39
CA ILE A 603 5.81 -11.41 -18.53
C ILE A 603 4.67 -12.02 -19.34
N MET A 604 4.14 -13.14 -18.88
CA MET A 604 2.90 -13.71 -19.39
C MET A 604 1.75 -13.02 -18.70
N VAL A 605 0.88 -12.39 -19.46
CA VAL A 605 -0.36 -11.78 -18.97
C VAL A 605 -1.51 -12.66 -19.41
N SER A 606 -2.31 -13.13 -18.46
CA SER A 606 -3.49 -13.98 -18.74
C SER A 606 -4.75 -13.40 -18.10
N TRP A 607 -5.89 -13.64 -18.73
CA TRP A 607 -7.21 -13.19 -18.26
C TRP A 607 -8.32 -14.13 -18.73
N GLU A 608 -9.46 -14.07 -18.05
CA GLU A 608 -10.67 -14.70 -18.55
C GLU A 608 -11.44 -13.75 -19.48
N LYS A 609 -12.03 -14.34 -20.50
CA LYS A 609 -12.82 -13.57 -21.46
C LYS A 609 -14.06 -12.98 -20.78
N ALA A 610 -14.21 -11.67 -20.87
CA ALA A 610 -15.40 -10.98 -20.40
C ALA A 610 -16.22 -10.45 -21.58
N GLY A 611 -17.51 -10.76 -21.59
CA GLY A 611 -18.41 -10.28 -22.64
C GLY A 611 -18.12 -10.83 -24.04
N MET A 612 -18.37 -10.04 -25.07
CA MET A 612 -18.09 -10.33 -26.49
C MET A 612 -17.18 -9.24 -27.08
N PRO A 613 -15.92 -9.14 -26.64
CA PRO A 613 -15.01 -8.15 -27.17
C PRO A 613 -14.67 -8.43 -28.64
N GLN A 614 -14.42 -7.38 -29.42
CA GLN A 614 -13.87 -7.51 -30.78
C GLN A 614 -12.36 -7.76 -30.75
N ALA A 615 -11.67 -7.22 -29.75
CA ALA A 615 -10.25 -7.46 -29.47
C ALA A 615 -9.94 -7.05 -28.03
N TYR A 616 -8.84 -7.55 -27.49
CA TYR A 616 -8.22 -7.03 -26.27
C TYR A 616 -7.02 -6.17 -26.64
N LYS A 617 -6.91 -5.00 -26.02
CA LYS A 617 -5.74 -4.15 -26.14
C LYS A 617 -4.93 -4.24 -24.87
N VAL A 618 -3.69 -4.65 -24.99
CA VAL A 618 -2.75 -4.77 -23.87
C VAL A 618 -1.89 -3.51 -23.83
N TYR A 619 -1.91 -2.84 -22.70
CA TYR A 619 -1.12 -1.65 -22.46
C TYR A 619 -0.07 -1.92 -21.39
N ARG A 620 1.09 -1.30 -21.53
CA ARG A 620 2.14 -1.28 -20.51
C ARG A 620 2.42 0.16 -20.11
N SER A 621 2.55 0.39 -18.81
CA SER A 621 3.02 1.64 -18.25
C SER A 621 4.20 1.39 -17.32
N ASN A 622 5.16 2.30 -17.31
CA ASN A 622 6.27 2.29 -16.37
C ASN A 622 6.00 3.21 -15.15
N ASN A 623 4.89 3.98 -15.19
CA ASN A 623 4.57 5.00 -14.19
C ASN A 623 3.08 5.03 -13.80
N ASN A 624 2.32 3.99 -14.13
CA ASN A 624 0.85 3.90 -13.96
C ASN A 624 0.01 5.03 -14.60
N LYS A 625 0.60 5.86 -15.45
CA LYS A 625 -0.07 7.01 -16.09
C LYS A 625 0.01 6.97 -17.61
N ASP A 626 1.20 6.76 -18.14
CA ASP A 626 1.43 6.76 -19.58
C ASP A 626 1.40 5.32 -20.09
N TYR A 627 0.19 4.86 -20.40
CA TYR A 627 -0.02 3.54 -20.94
C TYR A 627 0.23 3.52 -22.45
N LYS A 628 1.20 2.70 -22.87
CA LYS A 628 1.46 2.43 -24.29
C LYS A 628 0.85 1.09 -24.67
N GLU A 629 0.07 1.08 -25.74
CA GLU A 629 -0.40 -0.15 -26.34
C GLU A 629 0.82 -0.98 -26.81
N ILE A 630 0.92 -2.21 -26.32
CA ILE A 630 2.01 -3.14 -26.66
C ILE A 630 1.51 -4.30 -27.50
N ALA A 631 0.22 -4.60 -27.44
CA ALA A 631 -0.41 -5.64 -28.26
C ALA A 631 -1.91 -5.38 -28.43
N THR A 632 -2.43 -5.83 -29.56
CA THR A 632 -3.85 -6.07 -29.76
C THR A 632 -4.04 -7.56 -30.01
N VAL A 633 -4.88 -8.23 -29.21
CA VAL A 633 -5.07 -9.68 -29.23
C VAL A 633 -6.49 -10.03 -29.60
N GLU A 634 -6.66 -11.07 -30.40
CA GLU A 634 -7.98 -11.56 -30.81
C GLU A 634 -8.78 -12.08 -29.61
N PRO A 635 -10.11 -12.05 -29.66
CA PRO A 635 -10.98 -12.46 -28.55
C PRO A 635 -10.84 -13.92 -28.10
N THR A 636 -10.20 -14.74 -28.92
CA THR A 636 -9.93 -16.16 -28.63
C THR A 636 -8.64 -16.40 -27.84
N VAL A 637 -7.82 -15.36 -27.69
CA VAL A 637 -6.55 -15.40 -26.95
C VAL A 637 -6.78 -14.83 -25.58
N SER A 638 -6.36 -15.57 -24.54
CA SER A 638 -6.45 -15.17 -23.14
C SER A 638 -5.08 -15.24 -22.42
N GLU A 639 -3.98 -15.44 -23.16
CA GLU A 639 -2.60 -15.48 -22.68
C GLU A 639 -1.66 -14.68 -23.59
#